data_dab9b0bf337a0b99fd80fe8154ea4ff1
#
_entry.id   dab9b0bf337a0b99fd80fe8154ea4ff1
#
_cell.length_a   1.000
_cell.length_b   1.000
_cell.length_c   1.000
_cell.angle_alpha   90.00
_cell.angle_beta   90.00
_cell.angle_gamma   90.00
#
_symmetry.space_group_name_H-M   'P 1'
#
loop_
_entity.id
_entity.type
_entity.pdbx_description
1 polymer ?
#
loop_
_entity_poly.entity_id
_entity_poly.type
_entity_poly.pdbx_seq_one_letter_code
_entity_poly.pdbx_strand_id
1 'polypeptide(L)'
;KVAVVGGGPAGCFFVLYLLHYAREYDIVPEVTIYEPRNFSELGPKGCKGCAGILSMPLLRNLAEIGLIIPKEIIQRRIEHYSVHSPYTSITISNPERDAQIISIYRGGGPRLCHYHGTVGFDGWLLAETLKRGAGIERQHVHEIHVGRPMGIDVGGEKRQYDLVVLATGVNARPVRIEGLRYVSPRTQTMAQDELEIETAMAQSPTNDAVQAFLIPHSGLIFGSLVPKGPFINVSVLSKPGHPMSVGDFLRHEIVQSMLSGGYERVCGCSPRIAVGSARNYFADGFVTVGDAVVSRLYKDGIGSSLLTAREAARTVVRHGFLRKHFKSRYEPFCKRIDRDNRWGQLLFWINDKVKDSRIFLCAQHRLIGDEQINVRGAQPFTKAVWGMFTGSYSYRNIARMTLSPASLWRLLAAILRECARAPFRRSSSPRKLHVGTRKVLILGTGFVGTHVLRRLVPALNRNENVETTMVGDENFFLFTPLLHEVATGRIETRHIAYPIRSLHWRDRFNFVQTEVQKIDFKGRRVITASGTFDFDYLVLALGSSADISELNPGATASVFTLKRLHDSILIRNHIIGLFERASAEKEPEKQKQLLSFVIVGGGYKGVQLICELRDFIHGTLLKHYRSVKAESVRLLLVEVGSKIVPELHARLGAYIMAHLKSIGIEIRQRARITEIAKDHVEINGNEKVPTHTLLWVAGIVANPRISEIDAKKDSMGRIYVNEHLNVPGFPGIYAAGDCAHFEDPLSGQPIPPRAHTAVRQAKIVAHNILAEIRGMDMKPYKYRVPPEMVSLGASGAVFRFRNLRLYGLAARLVWLWGYALLITGANNRIRIVMDWLISVVFGRDTTFLKEVRR
;
A
#
# COMPACT_ATOMS: atom_id res chain seq x y z
N LYS A 1 12.61 -11.89 -52.31
CA LYS A 1 13.82 -11.61 -51.55
C LYS A 1 13.65 -10.33 -50.72
N VAL A 2 13.93 -10.38 -49.40
CA VAL A 2 13.75 -9.27 -48.47
C VAL A 2 15.07 -8.97 -47.76
N ALA A 3 15.53 -7.73 -47.86
CA ALA A 3 16.65 -7.23 -47.06
C ALA A 3 16.13 -6.41 -45.87
N VAL A 4 16.60 -6.73 -44.65
CA VAL A 4 16.30 -5.97 -43.44
C VAL A 4 17.58 -5.32 -42.92
N VAL A 5 17.65 -4.01 -43.02
CA VAL A 5 18.82 -3.22 -42.61
C VAL A 5 18.67 -2.83 -41.16
N GLY A 6 19.33 -3.56 -40.27
CA GLY A 6 19.28 -3.46 -38.81
C GLY A 6 18.61 -4.67 -38.14
N GLY A 7 19.39 -5.44 -37.37
CA GLY A 7 18.95 -6.65 -36.64
C GLY A 7 18.54 -6.35 -35.20
N GLY A 8 18.28 -5.09 -34.84
CA GLY A 8 17.70 -4.73 -33.54
C GLY A 8 16.20 -5.09 -33.44
N PRO A 9 15.52 -4.73 -32.35
CA PRO A 9 14.13 -5.13 -32.12
C PRO A 9 13.19 -4.85 -33.30
N ALA A 10 13.29 -3.67 -33.94
CA ALA A 10 12.41 -3.32 -35.06
C ALA A 10 12.56 -4.27 -36.25
N GLY A 11 13.82 -4.61 -36.62
CA GLY A 11 14.10 -5.55 -37.72
C GLY A 11 13.67 -6.95 -37.39
N CYS A 12 14.03 -7.45 -36.21
CA CYS A 12 13.61 -8.78 -35.75
C CYS A 12 12.10 -8.92 -35.68
N PHE A 13 11.39 -7.95 -35.14
CA PHE A 13 9.92 -7.95 -35.10
C PHE A 13 9.32 -7.96 -36.50
N PHE A 14 9.87 -7.15 -37.42
CA PHE A 14 9.39 -7.18 -38.79
C PHE A 14 9.51 -8.57 -39.40
N VAL A 15 10.67 -9.20 -39.26
CA VAL A 15 10.91 -10.54 -39.82
C VAL A 15 9.99 -11.60 -39.18
N LEU A 16 9.89 -11.58 -37.85
CA LEU A 16 9.05 -12.53 -37.11
C LEU A 16 7.57 -12.42 -37.49
N TYR A 17 7.03 -11.22 -37.65
CA TYR A 17 5.66 -11.03 -38.12
C TYR A 17 5.50 -11.26 -39.61
N LEU A 18 6.53 -10.96 -40.42
CA LEU A 18 6.52 -11.32 -41.84
C LEU A 18 6.39 -12.82 -42.00
N LEU A 19 7.26 -13.61 -41.36
CA LEU A 19 7.24 -15.07 -41.42
C LEU A 19 5.95 -15.66 -40.82
N HIS A 20 5.41 -15.03 -39.74
CA HIS A 20 4.16 -15.45 -39.15
C HIS A 20 2.97 -15.27 -40.11
N TYR A 21 2.81 -14.09 -40.72
CA TYR A 21 1.73 -13.84 -41.69
C TYR A 21 1.93 -14.55 -42.99
N ALA A 22 3.18 -14.72 -43.46
CA ALA A 22 3.48 -15.41 -44.72
C ALA A 22 2.99 -16.87 -44.73
N ARG A 23 3.03 -17.53 -43.56
CA ARG A 23 2.49 -18.91 -43.39
C ARG A 23 0.97 -18.97 -43.63
N GLU A 24 0.23 -17.90 -43.34
CA GLU A 24 -1.22 -17.84 -43.59
C GLU A 24 -1.55 -17.85 -45.09
N TYR A 25 -0.57 -17.56 -45.99
CA TYR A 25 -0.74 -17.39 -47.44
C TYR A 25 0.19 -18.27 -48.26
N ASP A 26 0.83 -19.28 -47.63
CA ASP A 26 1.81 -20.20 -48.27
C ASP A 26 2.95 -19.46 -48.98
N ILE A 27 3.36 -18.30 -48.49
CA ILE A 27 4.48 -17.51 -49.01
C ILE A 27 5.75 -17.88 -48.23
N VAL A 28 6.83 -18.20 -48.94
CA VAL A 28 8.16 -18.46 -48.37
C VAL A 28 9.10 -17.31 -48.69
N PRO A 29 9.21 -16.25 -47.82
CA PRO A 29 10.12 -15.17 -48.08
C PRO A 29 11.57 -15.56 -47.77
N GLU A 30 12.48 -15.26 -48.68
CA GLU A 30 13.91 -15.31 -48.44
C GLU A 30 14.34 -14.01 -47.76
N VAL A 31 14.71 -14.08 -46.47
CA VAL A 31 14.99 -12.87 -45.65
C VAL A 31 16.45 -12.85 -45.23
N THR A 32 17.15 -11.76 -45.53
CA THR A 32 18.51 -11.49 -45.02
C THR A 32 18.50 -10.27 -44.13
N ILE A 33 19.02 -10.42 -42.89
CA ILE A 33 19.20 -9.33 -41.91
C ILE A 33 20.65 -8.87 -41.98
N TYR A 34 20.83 -7.55 -42.14
CA TYR A 34 22.15 -6.89 -42.11
C TYR A 34 22.36 -6.20 -40.75
N GLU A 35 23.20 -6.80 -39.90
CA GLU A 35 23.48 -6.29 -38.56
C GLU A 35 24.97 -6.49 -38.18
N PRO A 36 25.78 -5.45 -38.22
CA PRO A 36 27.22 -5.54 -37.94
C PRO A 36 27.56 -5.76 -36.46
N ARG A 37 26.64 -5.45 -35.53
CA ARG A 37 26.89 -5.53 -34.10
C ARG A 37 26.80 -6.93 -33.56
N ASN A 38 27.64 -7.19 -32.54
CA ASN A 38 27.47 -8.35 -31.68
C ASN A 38 26.71 -7.94 -30.42
N PHE A 39 25.51 -8.44 -30.21
CA PHE A 39 24.69 -8.08 -29.05
C PHE A 39 25.17 -8.67 -27.72
N SER A 40 26.12 -9.59 -27.72
CA SER A 40 26.75 -10.13 -26.50
C SER A 40 27.82 -9.21 -25.92
N GLU A 41 28.24 -8.16 -26.64
CA GLU A 41 29.23 -7.21 -26.15
C GLU A 41 28.66 -6.33 -25.02
N LEU A 42 29.54 -5.98 -24.07
CA LEU A 42 29.21 -5.12 -22.94
C LEU A 42 29.11 -3.65 -23.34
N GLY A 43 28.29 -2.92 -22.62
CA GLY A 43 28.10 -1.47 -22.79
C GLY A 43 27.52 -1.07 -24.13
N PRO A 44 27.80 0.18 -24.58
CA PRO A 44 27.17 0.76 -25.76
C PRO A 44 27.50 0.09 -27.10
N LYS A 45 28.51 -0.74 -27.17
CA LYS A 45 28.80 -1.57 -28.35
C LYS A 45 27.72 -2.64 -28.58
N GLY A 46 27.29 -3.34 -27.53
CA GLY A 46 26.23 -4.33 -27.58
C GLY A 46 24.84 -3.70 -27.49
N CYS A 47 24.65 -2.74 -26.61
CA CYS A 47 23.37 -2.03 -26.45
C CYS A 47 23.46 -0.57 -26.95
N LYS A 48 22.33 0.08 -27.25
CA LYS A 48 22.29 1.50 -27.65
C LYS A 48 21.58 2.40 -26.64
N GLY A 49 21.72 2.07 -25.35
CA GLY A 49 21.14 2.79 -24.24
C GLY A 49 19.62 2.68 -24.18
N CYS A 50 19.11 2.09 -23.11
CA CYS A 50 17.67 1.96 -22.90
C CYS A 50 17.42 1.63 -21.44
N ALA A 51 16.38 2.20 -20.83
CA ALA A 51 15.94 1.81 -19.50
C ALA A 51 15.59 0.32 -19.43
N GLY A 52 15.29 -0.31 -20.57
CA GLY A 52 15.07 -1.76 -20.68
C GLY A 52 13.79 -2.21 -19.97
N ILE A 53 12.75 -1.39 -19.98
CA ILE A 53 11.43 -1.75 -19.44
C ILE A 53 10.58 -2.27 -20.59
N LEU A 54 10.00 -3.46 -20.41
CA LEU A 54 9.02 -4.06 -21.33
C LEU A 54 7.65 -4.06 -20.66
N SER A 55 6.68 -3.48 -21.38
CA SER A 55 5.30 -3.37 -20.90
C SER A 55 4.46 -4.59 -21.29
N MET A 56 3.34 -4.81 -20.58
CA MET A 56 2.44 -5.91 -20.85
C MET A 56 1.88 -5.97 -22.28
N PRO A 57 1.52 -4.85 -22.93
CA PRO A 57 1.10 -4.91 -24.34
C PRO A 57 2.16 -5.51 -25.26
N LEU A 58 3.44 -5.23 -25.02
CA LEU A 58 4.53 -5.85 -25.78
C LEU A 58 4.59 -7.36 -25.53
N LEU A 59 4.52 -7.79 -24.26
CA LEU A 59 4.58 -9.20 -23.89
C LEU A 59 3.43 -10.00 -24.50
N ARG A 60 2.22 -9.45 -24.50
CA ARG A 60 1.04 -10.08 -25.16
C ARG A 60 1.25 -10.23 -26.67
N ASN A 61 1.73 -9.18 -27.33
CA ASN A 61 2.01 -9.25 -28.77
C ASN A 61 3.10 -10.29 -29.12
N LEU A 62 4.10 -10.48 -28.26
CA LEU A 62 5.10 -11.54 -28.44
C LEU A 62 4.48 -12.95 -28.27
N ALA A 63 3.62 -13.11 -27.27
CA ALA A 63 2.93 -14.38 -27.05
C ALA A 63 2.01 -14.77 -28.22
N GLU A 64 1.38 -13.80 -28.92
CA GLU A 64 0.57 -14.03 -30.12
C GLU A 64 1.36 -14.76 -31.24
N ILE A 65 2.66 -14.50 -31.31
CA ILE A 65 3.55 -15.18 -32.30
C ILE A 65 4.38 -16.29 -31.67
N GLY A 66 3.96 -16.82 -30.51
CA GLY A 66 4.60 -17.95 -29.83
C GLY A 66 5.98 -17.61 -29.23
N LEU A 67 6.23 -16.35 -28.84
CA LEU A 67 7.47 -15.94 -28.19
C LEU A 67 7.23 -15.64 -26.72
N ILE A 68 7.90 -16.39 -25.85
CA ILE A 68 7.92 -16.18 -24.41
C ILE A 68 9.35 -15.80 -24.01
N ILE A 69 9.50 -14.69 -23.29
CA ILE A 69 10.82 -14.24 -22.85
C ILE A 69 11.35 -15.20 -21.77
N PRO A 70 12.54 -15.79 -21.96
CA PRO A 70 13.16 -16.67 -20.97
C PRO A 70 13.43 -15.96 -19.64
N LYS A 71 13.41 -16.72 -18.55
CA LYS A 71 13.62 -16.17 -17.18
C LYS A 71 15.01 -15.53 -17.02
N GLU A 72 16.00 -16.04 -17.72
CA GLU A 72 17.41 -15.59 -17.69
C GLU A 72 17.60 -14.17 -18.25
N ILE A 73 16.67 -13.73 -19.11
CA ILE A 73 16.68 -12.37 -19.69
C ILE A 73 16.02 -11.36 -18.73
N ILE A 74 15.10 -11.83 -17.90
CA ILE A 74 14.34 -10.99 -16.98
C ILE A 74 15.23 -10.62 -15.79
N GLN A 75 15.56 -9.35 -15.65
CA GLN A 75 16.38 -8.85 -14.55
C GLN A 75 15.54 -8.60 -13.30
N ARG A 76 14.36 -7.99 -13.46
CA ARG A 76 13.40 -7.75 -12.37
C ARG A 76 11.97 -7.73 -12.89
N ARG A 77 11.04 -8.13 -12.04
CA ARG A 77 9.60 -7.87 -12.20
C ARG A 77 9.27 -6.58 -11.47
N ILE A 78 8.57 -5.67 -12.13
CA ILE A 78 8.25 -4.35 -11.63
C ILE A 78 6.76 -4.33 -11.29
N GLU A 79 6.46 -4.20 -10.00
CA GLU A 79 5.09 -4.19 -9.49
C GLU A 79 4.58 -2.77 -9.20
N HIS A 80 5.52 -1.84 -8.98
CA HIS A 80 5.19 -0.50 -8.53
C HIS A 80 5.97 0.58 -9.30
N TYR A 81 5.38 1.77 -9.36
CA TYR A 81 6.06 3.01 -9.73
C TYR A 81 5.96 4.00 -8.59
N SER A 82 7.08 4.46 -8.08
CA SER A 82 7.13 5.51 -7.06
C SER A 82 7.48 6.84 -7.71
N VAL A 83 6.63 7.84 -7.53
CA VAL A 83 6.84 9.19 -8.06
C VAL A 83 7.24 10.12 -6.92
N HIS A 84 8.42 10.70 -7.04
CA HIS A 84 9.03 11.56 -6.03
C HIS A 84 9.08 13.02 -6.49
N SER A 85 8.75 13.91 -5.57
CA SER A 85 8.98 15.35 -5.70
C SER A 85 9.50 15.91 -4.37
N PRO A 86 10.05 17.13 -4.30
CA PRO A 86 10.47 17.72 -3.03
C PRO A 86 9.37 17.88 -2.00
N TYR A 87 8.12 17.78 -2.42
CA TYR A 87 6.95 18.06 -1.57
C TYR A 87 6.23 16.81 -1.12
N THR A 88 6.30 15.72 -1.91
CA THR A 88 5.53 14.52 -1.66
C THR A 88 6.03 13.35 -2.52
N SER A 89 5.85 12.14 -2.04
CA SER A 89 6.11 10.90 -2.77
C SER A 89 4.86 10.04 -2.76
N ILE A 90 4.63 9.30 -3.85
CA ILE A 90 3.55 8.33 -3.94
C ILE A 90 4.00 7.08 -4.68
N THR A 91 3.67 5.92 -4.15
CA THR A 91 3.86 4.64 -4.82
C THR A 91 2.54 4.20 -5.45
N ILE A 92 2.58 3.88 -6.73
CA ILE A 92 1.45 3.46 -7.54
C ILE A 92 1.61 1.98 -7.83
N SER A 93 0.68 1.19 -7.33
CA SER A 93 0.58 -0.22 -7.67
C SER A 93 -0.06 -0.40 -9.05
N ASN A 94 0.27 -1.49 -9.72
CA ASN A 94 -0.29 -1.80 -11.03
C ASN A 94 -1.84 -1.84 -10.97
N PRO A 95 -2.54 -0.95 -11.69
CA PRO A 95 -4.00 -0.94 -11.71
C PRO A 95 -4.61 -2.12 -12.47
N GLU A 96 -3.80 -2.83 -13.27
CA GLU A 96 -4.17 -4.04 -14.00
C GLU A 96 -3.45 -5.23 -13.34
N ARG A 97 -4.12 -5.93 -12.42
CA ARG A 97 -3.53 -6.99 -11.56
C ARG A 97 -2.79 -8.08 -12.31
N ASP A 98 -3.19 -8.38 -13.56
CA ASP A 98 -2.60 -9.44 -14.39
C ASP A 98 -1.50 -8.93 -15.33
N ALA A 99 -1.20 -7.63 -15.32
CA ALA A 99 -0.22 -7.03 -16.21
C ALA A 99 1.19 -7.09 -15.62
N GLN A 100 2.08 -7.87 -16.23
CA GLN A 100 3.49 -7.91 -15.84
C GLN A 100 4.29 -6.83 -16.56
N ILE A 101 5.18 -6.17 -15.83
CA ILE A 101 6.22 -5.29 -16.35
C ILE A 101 7.55 -5.88 -15.92
N ILE A 102 8.49 -5.94 -16.85
CA ILE A 102 9.81 -6.51 -16.59
C ILE A 102 10.92 -5.56 -17.01
N SER A 103 12.05 -5.61 -16.31
CA SER A 103 13.29 -4.98 -16.75
C SER A 103 14.23 -5.99 -17.38
N ILE A 104 14.95 -5.56 -18.41
CA ILE A 104 15.87 -6.39 -19.21
C ILE A 104 17.14 -5.61 -19.56
N TYR A 105 18.20 -6.30 -19.94
CA TYR A 105 19.31 -5.73 -20.70
C TYR A 105 19.05 -5.93 -22.20
N ARG A 106 19.43 -4.93 -23.02
CA ARG A 106 19.34 -5.03 -24.46
C ARG A 106 20.55 -5.76 -25.07
N GLY A 107 21.73 -5.49 -24.54
CA GLY A 107 23.01 -6.16 -24.90
C GLY A 107 23.54 -7.02 -23.76
N GLY A 108 24.83 -7.31 -23.74
CA GLY A 108 25.50 -8.20 -22.81
C GLY A 108 25.66 -7.67 -21.36
N GLY A 109 25.17 -6.47 -21.07
CA GLY A 109 25.28 -5.84 -19.73
C GLY A 109 26.06 -4.52 -19.73
N PRO A 110 26.29 -3.90 -18.56
CA PRO A 110 27.06 -2.68 -18.40
C PRO A 110 28.53 -2.79 -18.84
N ARG A 111 29.18 -1.67 -19.15
CA ARG A 111 30.54 -1.64 -19.73
C ARG A 111 31.62 -2.20 -18.80
N LEU A 112 31.56 -1.84 -17.52
CA LEU A 112 32.58 -2.19 -16.51
C LEU A 112 32.11 -3.33 -15.59
N CYS A 113 31.16 -4.15 -16.03
CA CYS A 113 30.64 -5.24 -15.24
C CYS A 113 31.63 -6.40 -15.14
N HIS A 114 31.92 -6.89 -13.95
CA HIS A 114 32.67 -8.12 -13.70
C HIS A 114 31.86 -9.40 -13.96
N TYR A 115 30.58 -9.28 -14.22
CA TYR A 115 29.69 -10.38 -14.58
C TYR A 115 29.88 -10.80 -16.03
N HIS A 116 30.23 -12.05 -16.26
CA HIS A 116 30.34 -12.65 -17.60
C HIS A 116 28.94 -12.71 -18.26
N GLY A 117 28.81 -12.00 -19.36
CA GLY A 117 27.80 -12.06 -20.40
C GLY A 117 26.42 -12.60 -20.06
N THR A 118 25.52 -11.73 -19.67
CA THR A 118 24.07 -12.05 -19.71
C THR A 118 23.59 -12.08 -21.16
N VAL A 119 22.73 -13.02 -21.50
CA VAL A 119 22.05 -13.00 -22.80
C VAL A 119 21.10 -11.82 -22.82
N GLY A 120 21.40 -10.80 -23.61
CA GLY A 120 20.56 -9.62 -23.75
C GLY A 120 19.32 -9.89 -24.61
N PHE A 121 18.29 -9.07 -24.42
CA PHE A 121 17.04 -9.16 -25.15
C PHE A 121 17.20 -9.07 -26.69
N ASP A 122 18.03 -8.14 -27.18
CA ASP A 122 18.26 -7.97 -28.63
C ASP A 122 18.93 -9.21 -29.23
N GLY A 123 19.89 -9.82 -28.50
CA GLY A 123 20.57 -11.04 -28.92
C GLY A 123 19.64 -12.25 -28.95
N TRP A 124 18.83 -12.43 -27.94
CA TRP A 124 17.82 -13.47 -27.87
C TRP A 124 16.79 -13.35 -29.01
N LEU A 125 16.27 -12.12 -29.22
CA LEU A 125 15.27 -11.84 -30.24
C LEU A 125 15.81 -12.11 -31.64
N LEU A 126 17.08 -11.80 -31.90
CA LEU A 126 17.76 -12.10 -33.14
C LEU A 126 17.93 -13.64 -33.30
N ALA A 127 18.38 -14.34 -32.27
CA ALA A 127 18.51 -15.79 -32.27
C ALA A 127 17.18 -16.49 -32.56
N GLU A 128 16.07 -16.05 -31.96
CA GLU A 128 14.73 -16.57 -32.25
C GLU A 128 14.29 -16.28 -33.71
N THR A 129 14.72 -15.14 -34.26
CA THR A 129 14.44 -14.77 -35.65
C THR A 129 15.20 -15.70 -36.64
N LEU A 130 16.47 -15.99 -36.34
CA LEU A 130 17.30 -16.89 -37.14
C LEU A 130 16.79 -18.34 -37.07
N LYS A 131 16.38 -18.82 -35.88
CA LYS A 131 15.74 -20.18 -35.75
C LYS A 131 14.52 -20.36 -36.63
N ARG A 132 13.84 -19.27 -37.00
CA ARG A 132 12.64 -19.31 -37.87
C ARG A 132 12.95 -19.21 -39.37
N GLY A 133 14.24 -19.21 -39.73
CA GLY A 133 14.68 -19.32 -41.13
C GLY A 133 15.16 -18.02 -41.77
N ALA A 134 15.38 -16.93 -40.99
CA ALA A 134 16.04 -15.76 -41.55
C ALA A 134 17.55 -15.94 -41.59
N GLY A 135 18.19 -15.41 -42.66
CA GLY A 135 19.65 -15.29 -42.76
C GLY A 135 20.18 -14.02 -42.10
N ILE A 136 21.46 -14.05 -41.72
CA ILE A 136 22.15 -12.87 -41.17
C ILE A 136 23.46 -12.62 -41.85
N GLU A 137 23.73 -11.35 -42.13
CA GLU A 137 25.03 -10.88 -42.56
C GLU A 137 25.58 -9.82 -41.57
N ARG A 138 26.82 -10.04 -41.10
CA ARG A 138 27.50 -9.18 -40.11
C ARG A 138 28.21 -8.01 -40.81
N GLN A 139 27.56 -7.39 -41.77
CA GLN A 139 28.08 -6.29 -42.56
C GLN A 139 27.23 -5.03 -42.45
N HIS A 140 27.85 -3.87 -42.69
CA HIS A 140 27.16 -2.59 -42.69
C HIS A 140 26.64 -2.26 -44.08
N VAL A 141 25.36 -1.89 -44.19
CA VAL A 141 24.79 -1.36 -45.43
C VAL A 141 25.13 0.12 -45.50
N HIS A 142 25.84 0.52 -46.54
CA HIS A 142 26.28 1.89 -46.71
C HIS A 142 25.25 2.74 -47.47
N GLU A 143 24.63 2.15 -48.48
CA GLU A 143 23.65 2.86 -49.33
C GLU A 143 22.48 1.94 -49.68
N ILE A 144 21.30 2.54 -49.82
CA ILE A 144 20.07 1.89 -50.30
C ILE A 144 19.64 2.64 -51.58
N HIS A 145 19.52 1.93 -52.69
CA HIS A 145 19.04 2.46 -53.95
C HIS A 145 17.56 2.17 -54.12
N VAL A 146 16.72 3.19 -54.01
CA VAL A 146 15.26 3.06 -54.19
C VAL A 146 14.92 3.22 -55.66
N GLY A 147 14.64 2.11 -56.29
CA GLY A 147 14.36 2.02 -57.75
C GLY A 147 13.77 0.68 -58.11
N ARG A 148 13.73 0.33 -59.39
CA ARG A 148 13.36 -0.99 -59.91
C ARG A 148 14.51 -1.49 -60.78
N PRO A 149 15.28 -2.47 -60.31
CA PRO A 149 15.16 -3.21 -59.06
C PRO A 149 15.62 -2.40 -57.82
N MET A 150 15.15 -2.79 -56.62
CA MET A 150 15.67 -2.27 -55.37
C MET A 150 17.06 -2.79 -55.11
N GLY A 151 17.98 -1.95 -54.63
CA GLY A 151 19.36 -2.31 -54.34
C GLY A 151 19.85 -1.87 -52.98
N ILE A 152 20.82 -2.60 -52.46
CA ILE A 152 21.65 -2.15 -51.34
C ILE A 152 23.13 -2.32 -51.69
N ASP A 153 23.94 -1.41 -51.12
CA ASP A 153 25.43 -1.49 -51.21
C ASP A 153 25.97 -2.02 -49.86
N VAL A 154 26.66 -3.16 -49.93
CA VAL A 154 27.28 -3.85 -48.81
C VAL A 154 28.72 -4.20 -49.14
N GLY A 155 29.67 -3.52 -48.47
CA GLY A 155 31.07 -3.79 -48.71
C GLY A 155 31.55 -3.47 -50.13
N GLY A 156 30.84 -2.63 -50.87
CA GLY A 156 31.10 -2.29 -52.27
C GLY A 156 30.40 -3.17 -53.28
N GLU A 157 29.67 -4.18 -52.85
CA GLU A 157 28.84 -5.03 -53.72
C GLU A 157 27.40 -4.56 -53.74
N LYS A 158 26.83 -4.41 -54.95
CA LYS A 158 25.41 -4.10 -55.12
C LYS A 158 24.58 -5.37 -55.18
N ARG A 159 23.60 -5.48 -54.27
CA ARG A 159 22.69 -6.65 -54.18
C ARG A 159 21.25 -6.22 -54.41
N GLN A 160 20.49 -7.06 -55.11
CA GLN A 160 19.10 -6.74 -55.48
C GLN A 160 18.09 -7.49 -54.61
N TYR A 161 17.01 -6.82 -54.29
CA TYR A 161 15.91 -7.33 -53.43
C TYR A 161 14.55 -6.87 -53.97
N ASP A 162 13.51 -7.60 -53.64
CA ASP A 162 12.14 -7.17 -53.95
C ASP A 162 11.66 -6.13 -52.93
N LEU A 163 12.14 -6.26 -51.67
CA LEU A 163 11.79 -5.38 -50.57
C LEU A 163 13.01 -5.08 -49.69
N VAL A 164 13.23 -3.80 -49.41
CA VAL A 164 14.24 -3.34 -48.42
C VAL A 164 13.53 -2.68 -47.25
N VAL A 165 13.83 -3.13 -46.04
CA VAL A 165 13.27 -2.62 -44.78
C VAL A 165 14.36 -1.90 -43.98
N LEU A 166 14.21 -0.59 -43.75
CA LEU A 166 15.11 0.18 -42.87
C LEU A 166 14.68 0.09 -41.44
N ALA A 167 15.46 -0.60 -40.61
CA ALA A 167 15.20 -0.85 -39.18
C ALA A 167 16.36 -0.44 -38.25
N THR A 168 17.21 0.51 -38.67
CA THR A 168 18.42 0.88 -37.94
C THR A 168 18.15 1.72 -36.67
N GLY A 169 16.95 2.27 -36.53
CA GLY A 169 16.61 3.21 -35.47
C GLY A 169 17.33 4.56 -35.60
N VAL A 170 17.30 5.41 -34.53
CA VAL A 170 17.88 6.76 -34.57
C VAL A 170 19.30 6.83 -34.02
N ASN A 171 19.82 5.77 -33.43
CA ASN A 171 21.18 5.72 -32.83
C ASN A 171 22.23 5.02 -33.73
N ALA A 172 21.85 4.54 -34.90
CA ALA A 172 22.76 3.96 -35.86
C ALA A 172 23.54 5.01 -36.68
N ARG A 173 24.59 4.59 -37.37
CA ARG A 173 25.20 5.41 -38.41
C ARG A 173 24.18 5.66 -39.54
N PRO A 174 24.11 6.88 -40.09
CA PRO A 174 23.19 7.17 -41.19
C PRO A 174 23.48 6.24 -42.37
N VAL A 175 22.42 5.67 -42.96
CA VAL A 175 22.48 4.96 -44.25
C VAL A 175 22.07 5.98 -45.34
N ARG A 176 22.85 6.11 -46.38
CA ARG A 176 22.49 6.93 -47.54
C ARG A 176 21.35 6.29 -48.31
N ILE A 177 20.34 7.06 -48.67
CA ILE A 177 19.20 6.58 -49.44
C ILE A 177 19.12 7.37 -50.74
N GLU A 178 19.44 6.71 -51.82
CA GLU A 178 19.35 7.27 -53.16
C GLU A 178 17.96 7.00 -53.75
N GLY A 179 17.41 7.93 -54.53
CA GLY A 179 16.08 7.78 -55.16
C GLY A 179 14.90 8.14 -54.23
N LEU A 180 15.14 8.45 -52.93
CA LEU A 180 14.11 8.87 -52.02
C LEU A 180 14.62 9.95 -51.02
N ARG A 181 13.94 11.10 -50.95
CA ARG A 181 14.25 12.14 -49.94
C ARG A 181 13.75 11.77 -48.56
N TYR A 182 14.26 10.70 -47.99
CA TYR A 182 13.96 10.27 -46.62
C TYR A 182 14.54 11.29 -45.63
N VAL A 183 13.73 11.67 -44.62
CA VAL A 183 14.15 12.54 -43.51
C VAL A 183 13.89 11.81 -42.22
N SER A 184 14.92 11.51 -41.45
CA SER A 184 14.82 10.84 -40.16
C SER A 184 14.02 11.66 -39.14
N PRO A 185 13.43 11.04 -38.13
CA PRO A 185 12.72 11.71 -37.03
C PRO A 185 13.63 12.71 -36.30
N ARG A 186 13.05 13.80 -35.80
CA ARG A 186 13.73 14.66 -34.83
C ARG A 186 14.05 13.88 -33.58
N THR A 187 15.24 14.13 -33.00
CA THR A 187 15.70 13.41 -31.82
C THR A 187 16.04 14.37 -30.68
N GLN A 188 16.02 13.84 -29.45
CA GLN A 188 16.48 14.49 -28.24
C GLN A 188 17.47 13.56 -27.53
N THR A 189 18.54 14.13 -26.99
CA THR A 189 19.55 13.36 -26.26
C THR A 189 19.10 13.15 -24.82
N MET A 190 19.34 11.94 -24.29
CA MET A 190 19.08 11.54 -22.94
C MET A 190 20.41 11.17 -22.29
N ALA A 191 20.62 11.50 -21.01
CA ALA A 191 21.77 11.02 -20.27
C ALA A 191 21.39 9.74 -19.52
N GLN A 192 22.21 8.69 -19.64
CA GLN A 192 21.99 7.41 -18.98
C GLN A 192 23.28 6.85 -18.39
N ASP A 193 23.09 6.08 -17.30
CA ASP A 193 24.16 5.30 -16.66
C ASP A 193 23.58 4.04 -16.01
N GLU A 194 24.43 3.09 -15.72
CA GLU A 194 24.14 1.96 -14.85
C GLU A 194 24.95 2.14 -13.57
N LEU A 195 24.30 1.96 -12.43
CA LEU A 195 24.92 1.97 -11.11
C LEU A 195 25.03 0.55 -10.58
N GLU A 196 26.19 0.12 -10.20
CA GLU A 196 26.38 -1.11 -9.42
C GLU A 196 26.11 -0.79 -7.95
N ILE A 197 25.26 -1.59 -7.29
CA ILE A 197 24.81 -1.41 -5.92
C ILE A 197 25.22 -2.60 -5.05
N GLU A 198 25.44 -2.36 -3.76
CA GLU A 198 25.71 -3.44 -2.80
C GLU A 198 24.59 -4.47 -2.75
N THR A 199 24.94 -5.75 -2.53
CA THR A 199 24.01 -6.89 -2.55
C THR A 199 22.84 -6.72 -1.56
N ALA A 200 23.07 -6.07 -0.42
CA ALA A 200 22.05 -5.78 0.57
C ALA A 200 20.96 -4.81 0.05
N MET A 201 21.35 -3.82 -0.77
CA MET A 201 20.42 -2.92 -1.44
C MET A 201 19.67 -3.62 -2.58
N ALA A 202 20.32 -4.54 -3.28
CA ALA A 202 19.71 -5.30 -4.36
C ALA A 202 18.54 -6.20 -3.89
N GLN A 203 18.51 -6.59 -2.63
CA GLN A 203 17.48 -7.42 -2.00
C GLN A 203 16.39 -6.60 -1.29
N SER A 204 16.49 -5.27 -1.26
CA SER A 204 15.47 -4.42 -0.62
C SER A 204 14.13 -4.47 -1.35
N PRO A 205 12.98 -4.48 -0.64
CA PRO A 205 11.64 -4.40 -1.23
C PRO A 205 11.41 -3.14 -2.09
N THR A 206 12.25 -2.10 -1.95
CA THR A 206 12.21 -0.91 -2.80
C THR A 206 12.68 -1.19 -4.23
N ASN A 207 13.33 -2.34 -4.48
CA ASN A 207 13.84 -2.75 -5.79
C ASN A 207 12.78 -3.39 -6.72
N ASP A 208 11.53 -3.55 -6.29
CA ASP A 208 10.41 -3.97 -7.16
C ASP A 208 9.65 -2.77 -7.74
N ALA A 209 10.16 -1.56 -7.51
CA ALA A 209 9.57 -0.32 -7.98
C ALA A 209 10.53 0.51 -8.84
N VAL A 210 10.03 1.07 -9.93
CA VAL A 210 10.72 2.14 -10.65
C VAL A 210 10.54 3.44 -9.89
N GLN A 211 11.65 4.12 -9.57
CA GLN A 211 11.65 5.41 -8.91
C GLN A 211 11.69 6.52 -9.96
N ALA A 212 10.63 7.31 -10.08
CA ALA A 212 10.53 8.44 -11.00
C ALA A 212 10.58 9.77 -10.24
N PHE A 213 11.31 10.74 -10.75
CA PHE A 213 11.57 12.02 -10.07
C PHE A 213 11.04 13.21 -10.88
N LEU A 214 10.23 14.03 -10.22
CA LEU A 214 9.76 15.32 -10.71
C LEU A 214 10.44 16.42 -9.89
N ILE A 215 11.51 16.98 -10.44
CA ILE A 215 12.30 18.03 -9.78
C ILE A 215 11.86 19.40 -10.36
N PRO A 216 11.19 20.25 -9.55
CA PRO A 216 10.80 21.60 -9.95
C PRO A 216 12.00 22.46 -10.32
N HIS A 217 11.79 23.44 -11.20
CA HIS A 217 12.76 24.47 -11.62
C HIS A 217 14.12 23.96 -12.15
N SER A 218 14.27 22.65 -12.41
CA SER A 218 15.55 22.02 -12.78
C SER A 218 15.79 21.88 -14.30
N GLY A 219 14.83 22.22 -15.14
CA GLY A 219 14.89 21.91 -16.58
C GLY A 219 14.69 20.42 -16.90
N LEU A 220 14.56 19.56 -15.90
CA LEU A 220 14.32 18.13 -16.04
C LEU A 220 12.89 17.87 -16.54
N ILE A 221 12.74 17.05 -17.59
CA ILE A 221 11.44 16.52 -18.03
C ILE A 221 11.06 15.36 -17.11
N PHE A 222 11.94 14.39 -16.96
CA PHE A 222 11.87 13.34 -15.93
C PHE A 222 13.25 12.72 -15.67
N GLY A 223 13.44 12.21 -14.45
CA GLY A 223 14.55 11.34 -14.08
C GLY A 223 14.00 10.03 -13.53
N SER A 224 14.71 8.93 -13.69
CA SER A 224 14.28 7.63 -13.14
C SER A 224 15.44 6.74 -12.74
N LEU A 225 15.19 5.93 -11.71
CA LEU A 225 16.02 4.82 -11.29
C LEU A 225 15.23 3.53 -11.57
N VAL A 226 15.77 2.64 -12.39
CA VAL A 226 15.13 1.40 -12.81
C VAL A 226 15.95 0.21 -12.32
N PRO A 227 15.41 -0.66 -11.47
CA PRO A 227 16.14 -1.83 -10.97
C PRO A 227 16.37 -2.87 -12.06
N LYS A 228 17.62 -3.38 -12.14
CA LYS A 228 18.06 -4.40 -13.09
C LYS A 228 19.01 -5.40 -12.42
N GLY A 229 18.45 -6.35 -11.63
CA GLY A 229 19.28 -7.29 -10.90
C GLY A 229 20.21 -6.57 -9.90
N PRO A 230 21.54 -6.72 -9.98
CA PRO A 230 22.50 -6.04 -9.12
C PRO A 230 22.77 -4.58 -9.52
N PHE A 231 22.13 -4.09 -10.56
CA PHE A 231 22.33 -2.73 -11.07
C PHE A 231 21.06 -1.90 -11.01
N ILE A 232 21.23 -0.59 -11.02
CA ILE A 232 20.15 0.39 -11.20
C ILE A 232 20.45 1.21 -12.46
N ASN A 233 19.55 1.18 -13.44
CA ASN A 233 19.66 2.09 -14.58
C ASN A 233 19.18 3.48 -14.17
N VAL A 234 20.01 4.48 -14.43
CA VAL A 234 19.68 5.90 -14.30
C VAL A 234 19.37 6.48 -15.66
N SER A 235 18.20 7.09 -15.79
CA SER A 235 17.80 7.76 -17.03
C SER A 235 17.35 9.18 -16.73
N VAL A 236 17.96 10.14 -17.41
CA VAL A 236 17.74 11.58 -17.24
C VAL A 236 17.39 12.21 -18.57
N LEU A 237 16.17 12.74 -18.68
CA LEU A 237 15.71 13.48 -19.84
C LEU A 237 15.47 14.95 -19.47
N SER A 238 16.20 15.84 -20.09
CA SER A 238 16.16 17.29 -19.85
C SER A 238 15.54 18.03 -21.03
N LYS A 239 15.07 19.25 -20.79
CA LYS A 239 14.61 20.17 -21.85
C LYS A 239 15.76 20.56 -22.79
N PRO A 240 15.47 20.83 -24.07
CA PRO A 240 16.46 21.43 -24.96
C PRO A 240 16.99 22.73 -24.36
N GLY A 241 18.30 22.94 -24.40
CA GLY A 241 18.97 24.13 -23.83
C GLY A 241 19.25 24.07 -22.31
N HIS A 242 18.77 23.06 -21.60
CA HIS A 242 19.04 22.88 -20.18
C HIS A 242 19.46 21.40 -19.87
N PRO A 243 20.62 20.96 -20.37
CA PRO A 243 21.09 19.60 -20.17
C PRO A 243 21.43 19.38 -18.70
N MET A 244 20.95 18.26 -18.13
CA MET A 244 21.33 17.77 -16.82
C MET A 244 22.13 16.49 -16.99
N SER A 245 23.31 16.43 -16.41
CA SER A 245 24.13 15.21 -16.43
C SER A 245 23.57 14.19 -15.43
N VAL A 246 23.94 12.91 -15.59
CA VAL A 246 23.62 11.89 -14.57
C VAL A 246 24.24 12.24 -13.21
N GLY A 247 25.48 12.80 -13.20
CA GLY A 247 26.14 13.25 -11.97
C GLY A 247 25.36 14.35 -11.23
N ASP A 248 24.81 15.34 -11.96
CA ASP A 248 23.99 16.40 -11.35
C ASP A 248 22.66 15.86 -10.81
N PHE A 249 22.05 14.94 -11.54
CA PHE A 249 20.83 14.27 -11.09
C PHE A 249 21.07 13.46 -9.82
N LEU A 250 22.16 12.69 -9.75
CA LEU A 250 22.49 11.86 -8.58
C LEU A 250 22.86 12.70 -7.34
N ARG A 251 23.39 13.91 -7.52
CA ARG A 251 23.67 14.86 -6.42
C ARG A 251 22.44 15.51 -5.82
N HIS A 252 21.29 15.38 -6.47
CA HIS A 252 20.04 15.97 -5.95
C HIS A 252 19.60 15.24 -4.67
N GLU A 253 19.29 15.98 -3.60
CA GLU A 253 18.97 15.43 -2.26
C GLU A 253 17.95 14.29 -2.27
N ILE A 254 16.89 14.41 -3.07
CA ILE A 254 15.83 13.38 -3.16
C ILE A 254 16.37 12.08 -3.75
N VAL A 255 17.26 12.17 -4.75
CA VAL A 255 17.85 11.00 -5.41
C VAL A 255 18.88 10.36 -4.50
N GLN A 256 19.74 11.19 -3.86
CA GLN A 256 20.73 10.74 -2.90
C GLN A 256 20.14 9.96 -1.73
N SER A 257 18.97 10.41 -1.22
CA SER A 257 18.28 9.73 -0.12
C SER A 257 17.81 8.30 -0.46
N MET A 258 17.72 7.95 -1.74
CA MET A 258 17.34 6.61 -2.21
C MET A 258 18.54 5.68 -2.45
N LEU A 259 19.75 6.24 -2.49
CA LEU A 259 21.00 5.54 -2.80
C LEU A 259 21.97 5.56 -1.60
N SER A 260 21.46 5.41 -0.40
CA SER A 260 22.19 5.57 0.87
C SER A 260 23.27 4.51 1.15
N GLY A 261 23.31 3.39 0.41
CA GLY A 261 24.25 2.29 0.60
C GLY A 261 25.54 2.36 -0.24
N GLY A 262 25.75 3.45 -0.96
CA GLY A 262 26.88 3.54 -1.89
C GLY A 262 26.56 2.93 -3.27
N TYR A 263 27.23 3.43 -4.30
CA TYR A 263 27.12 2.92 -5.67
C TYR A 263 28.37 3.26 -6.48
N GLU A 264 28.65 2.43 -7.49
CA GLU A 264 29.67 2.70 -8.50
C GLU A 264 29.03 2.90 -9.87
N ARG A 265 29.53 3.86 -10.65
CA ARG A 265 29.04 4.13 -12.00
C ARG A 265 29.81 3.27 -12.99
N VAL A 266 29.11 2.34 -13.66
CA VAL A 266 29.75 1.31 -14.50
C VAL A 266 29.52 1.44 -16.00
N CYS A 267 28.63 2.38 -16.42
CA CYS A 267 28.35 2.57 -17.85
C CYS A 267 27.80 3.98 -18.11
N GLY A 268 28.48 4.83 -18.83
CA GLY A 268 27.97 6.13 -19.25
C GLY A 268 27.56 6.12 -20.72
N CYS A 269 26.36 6.60 -21.06
CA CYS A 269 25.95 6.79 -22.46
C CYS A 269 24.95 7.95 -22.65
N SER A 270 24.83 8.42 -23.88
CA SER A 270 23.96 9.55 -24.24
C SER A 270 23.10 9.16 -25.47
N PRO A 271 22.13 8.25 -25.32
CA PRO A 271 21.29 7.83 -26.45
C PRO A 271 20.37 8.94 -26.92
N ARG A 272 20.11 8.96 -28.22
CA ARG A 272 19.09 9.80 -28.84
C ARG A 272 17.74 9.06 -28.82
N ILE A 273 16.67 9.74 -28.50
CA ILE A 273 15.30 9.25 -28.55
C ILE A 273 14.51 10.02 -29.62
N ALA A 274 13.66 9.32 -30.38
CA ALA A 274 12.82 9.95 -31.38
C ALA A 274 11.69 10.77 -30.71
N VAL A 275 11.57 12.04 -31.07
CA VAL A 275 10.54 12.97 -30.56
C VAL A 275 9.67 13.55 -31.67
N GLY A 276 9.79 13.03 -32.88
CA GLY A 276 8.99 13.37 -34.04
C GLY A 276 8.87 12.21 -34.99
N SER A 277 8.21 12.44 -36.14
CA SER A 277 8.02 11.42 -37.18
C SER A 277 8.93 11.69 -38.38
N ALA A 278 9.35 10.61 -39.06
CA ALA A 278 10.07 10.68 -40.31
C ALA A 278 9.20 11.27 -41.45
N ARG A 279 9.85 11.71 -42.52
CA ARG A 279 9.19 12.08 -43.78
C ARG A 279 9.70 11.19 -44.89
N ASN A 280 8.83 10.90 -45.87
CA ASN A 280 9.13 10.07 -47.03
C ASN A 280 9.74 8.72 -46.64
N TYR A 281 9.09 7.98 -45.74
CA TYR A 281 9.60 6.78 -45.12
C TYR A 281 9.15 5.49 -45.79
N PHE A 282 8.55 5.53 -46.98
CA PHE A 282 8.20 4.39 -47.81
C PHE A 282 8.18 4.76 -49.33
N ALA A 283 8.45 3.77 -50.17
CA ALA A 283 8.35 3.85 -51.61
C ALA A 283 7.92 2.45 -52.15
N ASP A 284 7.93 2.25 -53.47
CA ASP A 284 7.82 0.93 -54.07
C ASP A 284 9.00 0.07 -53.63
N GLY A 285 8.77 -1.08 -53.00
CA GLY A 285 9.83 -1.96 -52.49
C GLY A 285 10.63 -1.44 -51.28
N PHE A 286 10.29 -0.26 -50.68
CA PHE A 286 10.98 0.28 -49.53
C PHE A 286 10.05 0.68 -48.43
N VAL A 287 10.40 0.32 -47.17
CA VAL A 287 9.67 0.75 -45.96
C VAL A 287 10.61 0.93 -44.76
N THR A 288 10.31 1.89 -43.93
CA THR A 288 11.03 2.15 -42.67
C THR A 288 10.19 1.71 -41.47
N VAL A 289 10.78 1.08 -40.46
CA VAL A 289 10.10 0.61 -39.24
C VAL A 289 10.82 1.05 -37.95
N GLY A 290 10.13 1.03 -36.84
CA GLY A 290 10.67 1.38 -35.52
C GLY A 290 10.94 2.88 -35.34
N ASP A 291 11.94 3.19 -34.52
CA ASP A 291 12.34 4.58 -34.23
C ASP A 291 12.79 5.36 -35.49
N ALA A 292 13.13 4.66 -36.57
CA ALA A 292 13.46 5.28 -37.84
C ALA A 292 12.22 5.87 -38.55
N VAL A 293 11.01 5.54 -38.15
CA VAL A 293 9.78 6.12 -38.70
C VAL A 293 9.02 6.96 -37.66
N VAL A 294 8.56 6.37 -36.58
CA VAL A 294 7.81 7.03 -35.51
C VAL A 294 7.86 6.19 -34.25
N SER A 295 8.05 6.84 -33.12
CA SER A 295 8.00 6.21 -31.83
C SER A 295 7.06 6.96 -30.90
N ARG A 296 6.55 6.30 -29.88
CA ARG A 296 5.79 6.97 -28.84
C ARG A 296 6.67 7.98 -28.10
N LEU A 297 6.17 9.17 -27.87
CA LEU A 297 6.91 10.29 -27.28
C LEU A 297 7.47 9.93 -25.90
N TYR A 298 8.79 9.96 -25.75
CA TYR A 298 9.56 9.73 -24.52
C TYR A 298 9.49 8.35 -23.90
N LYS A 299 8.63 7.46 -24.37
CA LYS A 299 8.37 6.15 -23.74
C LYS A 299 8.13 5.06 -24.80
N ASP A 300 8.40 3.80 -24.37
CA ASP A 300 8.01 2.58 -25.09
C ASP A 300 8.52 2.49 -26.53
N GLY A 301 9.81 2.81 -26.74
CA GLY A 301 10.43 2.68 -28.07
C GLY A 301 10.41 1.24 -28.58
N ILE A 302 10.62 0.22 -27.73
CA ILE A 302 10.59 -1.18 -28.13
C ILE A 302 9.15 -1.60 -28.50
N GLY A 303 8.12 -1.20 -27.75
CA GLY A 303 6.73 -1.46 -28.10
C GLY A 303 6.31 -0.77 -29.38
N SER A 304 6.72 0.49 -29.59
CA SER A 304 6.47 1.23 -30.84
C SER A 304 7.16 0.54 -32.05
N SER A 305 8.37 0.01 -31.83
CA SER A 305 9.11 -0.75 -32.85
C SER A 305 8.36 -2.03 -33.23
N LEU A 306 7.80 -2.76 -32.25
CA LEU A 306 6.97 -3.94 -32.53
C LEU A 306 5.72 -3.56 -33.34
N LEU A 307 5.01 -2.54 -32.90
CA LEU A 307 3.74 -2.15 -33.54
C LEU A 307 3.93 -1.68 -34.98
N THR A 308 4.96 -0.86 -35.27
CA THR A 308 5.25 -0.40 -36.62
C THR A 308 5.76 -1.55 -37.51
N ALA A 309 6.61 -2.44 -36.97
CA ALA A 309 7.11 -3.62 -37.67
C ALA A 309 5.97 -4.60 -38.03
N ARG A 310 5.08 -4.88 -37.08
CA ARG A 310 3.88 -5.73 -37.28
C ARG A 310 2.99 -5.19 -38.40
N GLU A 311 2.66 -3.90 -38.36
CA GLU A 311 1.78 -3.30 -39.38
C GLU A 311 2.43 -3.21 -40.77
N ALA A 312 3.74 -2.97 -40.83
CA ALA A 312 4.49 -3.03 -42.10
C ALA A 312 4.50 -4.44 -42.64
N ALA A 313 4.83 -5.47 -41.84
CA ALA A 313 4.81 -6.87 -42.24
C ALA A 313 3.42 -7.33 -42.70
N ARG A 314 2.38 -6.95 -41.96
CA ARG A 314 0.98 -7.24 -42.32
C ARG A 314 0.60 -6.61 -43.67
N THR A 315 1.03 -5.36 -43.89
CA THR A 315 0.79 -4.67 -45.16
C THR A 315 1.47 -5.38 -46.31
N VAL A 316 2.75 -5.77 -46.13
CA VAL A 316 3.54 -6.46 -47.15
C VAL A 316 2.88 -7.78 -47.56
N VAL A 317 2.51 -8.63 -46.62
CA VAL A 317 1.95 -9.95 -46.88
C VAL A 317 0.53 -9.85 -47.44
N ARG A 318 -0.33 -9.04 -46.87
CA ARG A 318 -1.77 -9.03 -47.25
C ARG A 318 -2.11 -8.17 -48.44
N HIS A 319 -1.31 -7.16 -48.75
CA HIS A 319 -1.62 -6.17 -49.78
C HIS A 319 -0.46 -5.97 -50.79
N GLY A 320 0.78 -6.33 -50.40
CA GLY A 320 1.98 -6.14 -51.18
C GLY A 320 2.82 -4.93 -50.73
N PHE A 321 3.95 -4.74 -51.40
CA PHE A 321 4.99 -3.77 -51.01
C PHE A 321 5.16 -2.59 -51.97
N LEU A 322 4.07 -2.25 -52.73
CA LEU A 322 4.05 -1.04 -53.53
C LEU A 322 3.69 0.17 -52.68
N ARG A 323 4.17 1.34 -53.09
CA ARG A 323 3.90 2.62 -52.40
C ARG A 323 2.43 2.87 -52.11
N LYS A 324 1.53 2.52 -53.04
CA LYS A 324 0.07 2.65 -52.82
C LYS A 324 -0.45 1.86 -51.63
N HIS A 325 0.11 0.68 -51.36
CA HIS A 325 -0.28 -0.19 -50.25
C HIS A 325 0.20 0.37 -48.92
N PHE A 326 1.46 0.84 -48.85
CA PHE A 326 1.97 1.52 -47.69
C PHE A 326 1.20 2.85 -47.41
N LYS A 327 0.88 3.61 -48.43
CA LYS A 327 0.11 4.85 -48.33
C LYS A 327 -1.31 4.59 -47.78
N SER A 328 -1.97 3.52 -48.18
CA SER A 328 -3.34 3.20 -47.77
C SER A 328 -3.43 2.52 -46.39
N ARG A 329 -2.45 1.72 -46.01
CA ARG A 329 -2.50 0.88 -44.79
C ARG A 329 -1.50 1.28 -43.73
N TYR A 330 -0.22 1.39 -44.09
CA TYR A 330 0.87 1.68 -43.14
C TYR A 330 0.94 3.15 -42.70
N GLU A 331 0.82 4.08 -43.63
CA GLU A 331 0.86 5.53 -43.34
C GLU A 331 -0.21 5.98 -42.36
N PRO A 332 -1.49 5.57 -42.49
CA PRO A 332 -2.55 5.94 -41.52
C PRO A 332 -2.25 5.41 -40.11
N PHE A 333 -1.61 4.25 -40.02
CA PHE A 333 -1.18 3.69 -38.74
C PHE A 333 -0.08 4.55 -38.10
N CYS A 334 0.97 4.89 -38.82
CA CYS A 334 2.04 5.77 -38.34
C CYS A 334 1.52 7.17 -37.95
N LYS A 335 0.61 7.73 -38.76
CA LYS A 335 -0.05 9.01 -38.46
C LYS A 335 -0.94 8.94 -37.22
N ARG A 336 -1.46 7.76 -36.85
CA ARG A 336 -2.20 7.57 -35.60
C ARG A 336 -1.29 7.72 -34.40
N ILE A 337 -0.09 7.13 -34.43
CA ILE A 337 0.92 7.28 -33.37
C ILE A 337 1.37 8.75 -33.27
N ASP A 338 1.61 9.40 -34.40
CA ASP A 338 2.01 10.81 -34.43
C ASP A 338 0.91 11.73 -33.84
N ARG A 339 -0.34 11.50 -34.18
CA ARG A 339 -1.47 12.22 -33.59
C ARG A 339 -1.60 11.98 -32.09
N ASP A 340 -1.36 10.75 -31.61
CA ASP A 340 -1.35 10.43 -30.17
C ASP A 340 -0.19 11.15 -29.46
N ASN A 341 0.95 11.28 -30.10
CA ASN A 341 2.12 12.04 -29.58
C ASN A 341 1.82 13.52 -29.36
N ARG A 342 0.93 14.14 -30.14
CA ARG A 342 0.47 15.52 -29.91
C ARG A 342 -0.27 15.67 -28.59
N TRP A 343 -1.09 14.68 -28.23
CA TRP A 343 -1.71 14.60 -26.89
C TRP A 343 -0.65 14.40 -25.80
N GLY A 344 0.38 13.59 -26.08
CA GLY A 344 1.54 13.45 -25.20
C GLY A 344 2.26 14.77 -24.97
N GLN A 345 2.53 15.54 -26.01
CA GLN A 345 3.15 16.89 -25.90
C GLN A 345 2.33 17.82 -25.02
N LEU A 346 1.00 17.83 -25.17
CA LEU A 346 0.09 18.61 -24.32
C LEU A 346 0.17 18.16 -22.86
N LEU A 347 0.11 16.87 -22.58
CA LEU A 347 0.17 16.33 -21.22
C LEU A 347 1.51 16.63 -20.54
N PHE A 348 2.63 16.49 -21.24
CA PHE A 348 3.95 16.85 -20.71
C PHE A 348 4.10 18.36 -20.51
N TRP A 349 3.53 19.18 -21.39
CA TRP A 349 3.51 20.63 -21.22
C TRP A 349 2.68 21.04 -19.98
N ILE A 350 1.50 20.47 -19.79
CA ILE A 350 0.68 20.69 -18.58
C ILE A 350 1.49 20.27 -17.35
N ASN A 351 2.03 19.05 -17.34
CA ASN A 351 2.83 18.54 -16.22
C ASN A 351 4.00 19.47 -15.89
N ASP A 352 4.69 20.01 -16.91
CA ASP A 352 5.80 20.94 -16.73
C ASP A 352 5.38 22.25 -16.07
N LYS A 353 4.18 22.75 -16.36
CA LYS A 353 3.63 23.97 -15.75
C LYS A 353 3.16 23.75 -14.31
N VAL A 354 2.67 22.55 -14.00
CA VAL A 354 2.06 22.27 -12.68
C VAL A 354 3.00 21.59 -11.70
N LYS A 355 4.11 20.97 -12.17
CA LYS A 355 5.09 20.33 -11.30
C LYS A 355 5.80 21.29 -10.34
N ASP A 356 5.84 22.59 -10.70
CA ASP A 356 6.41 23.65 -9.86
C ASP A 356 5.44 24.07 -8.73
N SER A 357 4.16 23.69 -8.83
CA SER A 357 3.14 24.00 -7.82
C SER A 357 3.06 22.92 -6.76
N ARG A 358 3.51 23.24 -5.55
CA ARG A 358 3.38 22.36 -4.38
C ARG A 358 1.94 21.91 -4.14
N ILE A 359 0.99 22.85 -4.20
CA ILE A 359 -0.43 22.57 -3.93
C ILE A 359 -0.96 21.57 -4.94
N PHE A 360 -0.64 21.74 -6.21
CA PHE A 360 -1.08 20.86 -7.28
C PHE A 360 -0.52 19.44 -7.12
N LEU A 361 0.80 19.30 -6.90
CA LEU A 361 1.43 17.98 -6.68
C LEU A 361 0.84 17.26 -5.46
N CYS A 362 0.67 17.96 -4.35
CA CYS A 362 0.05 17.38 -3.15
C CYS A 362 -1.41 16.97 -3.40
N ALA A 363 -2.18 17.77 -4.14
CA ALA A 363 -3.56 17.45 -4.50
C ALA A 363 -3.62 16.22 -5.42
N GLN A 364 -2.79 16.17 -6.45
CA GLN A 364 -2.70 15.03 -7.38
C GLN A 364 -2.29 13.74 -6.67
N HIS A 365 -1.25 13.77 -5.84
CA HIS A 365 -0.79 12.59 -5.10
C HIS A 365 -1.86 12.09 -4.12
N ARG A 366 -2.62 12.99 -3.50
CA ARG A 366 -3.73 12.61 -2.64
C ARG A 366 -4.84 11.93 -3.43
N LEU A 367 -5.24 12.48 -4.58
CA LEU A 367 -6.24 11.84 -5.43
C LEU A 367 -5.84 10.43 -5.84
N ILE A 368 -4.58 10.24 -6.23
CA ILE A 368 -4.05 8.91 -6.56
C ILE A 368 -4.11 8.00 -5.34
N GLY A 369 -3.73 8.49 -4.15
CA GLY A 369 -3.83 7.72 -2.91
C GLY A 369 -5.27 7.31 -2.58
N ASP A 370 -6.23 8.22 -2.72
CA ASP A 370 -7.65 7.95 -2.50
C ASP A 370 -8.19 6.94 -3.54
N GLU A 371 -7.73 7.00 -4.79
CA GLU A 371 -8.10 6.05 -5.85
C GLU A 371 -7.56 4.64 -5.59
N GLN A 372 -6.35 4.52 -5.07
CA GLN A 372 -5.75 3.20 -4.75
C GLN A 372 -6.44 2.53 -3.55
N ILE A 373 -6.98 3.31 -2.62
CA ILE A 373 -7.77 2.78 -1.50
C ILE A 373 -9.13 2.29 -1.99
N ASN A 374 -9.73 2.98 -2.98
CA ASN A 374 -11.04 2.65 -3.52
C ASN A 374 -10.93 1.86 -4.84
N VAL A 375 -10.48 0.61 -4.74
CA VAL A 375 -10.15 -0.27 -5.89
C VAL A 375 -11.34 -0.53 -6.84
N ARG A 376 -12.59 -0.45 -6.36
CA ARG A 376 -13.81 -0.68 -7.17
C ARG A 376 -14.25 0.56 -7.96
N GLY A 377 -13.69 1.73 -7.69
CA GLY A 377 -14.03 2.98 -8.37
C GLY A 377 -13.22 3.21 -9.65
N ALA A 378 -13.65 4.16 -10.47
CA ALA A 378 -12.84 4.67 -11.56
C ALA A 378 -11.56 5.31 -11.01
N GLN A 379 -10.40 4.94 -11.57
CA GLN A 379 -9.06 5.37 -11.11
C GLN A 379 -8.36 6.21 -12.20
N PRO A 380 -8.94 7.36 -12.63
CA PRO A 380 -8.42 8.10 -13.77
C PRO A 380 -7.01 8.66 -13.55
N PHE A 381 -6.69 9.16 -12.37
CA PHE A 381 -5.36 9.73 -12.08
C PHE A 381 -4.31 8.64 -11.87
N THR A 382 -4.66 7.55 -11.19
CA THR A 382 -3.78 6.37 -11.01
C THR A 382 -3.43 5.75 -12.37
N LYS A 383 -4.43 5.49 -13.22
CA LYS A 383 -4.24 4.96 -14.58
C LYS A 383 -3.49 5.93 -15.49
N ALA A 384 -3.73 7.24 -15.33
CA ALA A 384 -3.02 8.25 -16.10
C ALA A 384 -1.52 8.26 -15.80
N VAL A 385 -1.14 8.32 -14.53
CA VAL A 385 0.28 8.33 -14.15
C VAL A 385 0.93 6.99 -14.49
N TRP A 386 0.25 5.87 -14.21
CA TRP A 386 0.72 4.54 -14.63
C TRP A 386 0.96 4.49 -16.15
N GLY A 387 -0.01 4.90 -16.96
CA GLY A 387 0.09 4.90 -18.41
C GLY A 387 1.14 5.86 -18.98
N MET A 388 1.39 6.98 -18.28
CA MET A 388 2.49 7.90 -18.63
C MET A 388 3.86 7.23 -18.49
N PHE A 389 4.05 6.35 -17.50
CA PHE A 389 5.33 5.67 -17.27
C PHE A 389 5.46 4.35 -18.02
N THR A 390 4.38 3.58 -18.17
CA THR A 390 4.44 2.23 -18.73
C THR A 390 4.12 2.13 -20.22
N GLY A 391 3.43 3.13 -20.77
CA GLY A 391 2.94 3.04 -22.14
C GLY A 391 1.64 2.22 -22.30
N SER A 392 1.04 1.72 -21.24
CA SER A 392 -0.16 0.86 -21.28
C SER A 392 -1.39 1.54 -21.90
N TYR A 393 -1.50 2.86 -21.80
CA TYR A 393 -2.62 3.64 -22.36
C TYR A 393 -2.13 4.66 -23.37
N SER A 394 -2.91 4.93 -24.46
CA SER A 394 -2.62 6.01 -25.38
C SER A 394 -2.70 7.38 -24.69
N TYR A 395 -1.92 8.35 -25.14
CA TYR A 395 -1.96 9.71 -24.58
C TYR A 395 -3.33 10.35 -24.70
N ARG A 396 -4.05 10.06 -25.78
CA ARG A 396 -5.44 10.50 -25.97
C ARG A 396 -6.36 9.94 -24.88
N ASN A 397 -6.22 8.68 -24.53
CA ASN A 397 -7.01 8.07 -23.47
C ASN A 397 -6.65 8.63 -22.10
N ILE A 398 -5.36 8.87 -21.83
CA ILE A 398 -4.90 9.55 -20.62
C ILE A 398 -5.53 10.95 -20.52
N ALA A 399 -5.47 11.73 -21.60
CA ALA A 399 -6.09 13.06 -21.65
C ALA A 399 -7.61 13.00 -21.40
N ARG A 400 -8.32 12.04 -22.01
CA ARG A 400 -9.77 11.86 -21.80
C ARG A 400 -10.09 11.52 -20.34
N MET A 401 -9.31 10.64 -19.69
CA MET A 401 -9.53 10.28 -18.30
C MET A 401 -9.28 11.45 -17.36
N THR A 402 -8.20 12.20 -17.56
CA THR A 402 -7.79 13.27 -16.64
C THR A 402 -8.49 14.61 -16.88
N LEU A 403 -8.82 14.94 -18.14
CA LEU A 403 -9.48 16.18 -18.53
C LEU A 403 -10.99 16.05 -18.63
N SER A 404 -11.60 14.93 -18.20
CA SER A 404 -13.05 14.80 -18.11
C SER A 404 -13.62 15.77 -17.06
N PRO A 405 -14.86 16.30 -17.24
CA PRO A 405 -15.46 17.22 -16.26
C PRO A 405 -15.46 16.67 -14.83
N ALA A 406 -15.76 15.38 -14.67
CA ALA A 406 -15.74 14.72 -13.36
C ALA A 406 -14.34 14.67 -12.73
N SER A 407 -13.29 14.40 -13.52
CA SER A 407 -11.91 14.37 -13.05
C SER A 407 -11.41 15.77 -12.71
N LEU A 408 -11.73 16.77 -13.54
CA LEU A 408 -11.39 18.16 -13.28
C LEU A 408 -12.06 18.69 -12.00
N TRP A 409 -13.32 18.35 -11.78
CA TRP A 409 -14.03 18.70 -10.54
C TRP A 409 -13.36 18.05 -9.30
N ARG A 410 -13.01 16.76 -9.39
CA ARG A 410 -12.29 16.06 -8.31
C ARG A 410 -10.93 16.71 -8.04
N LEU A 411 -10.21 17.10 -9.08
CA LEU A 411 -8.93 17.78 -8.96
C LEU A 411 -9.10 19.16 -8.31
N LEU A 412 -10.08 19.95 -8.76
CA LEU A 412 -10.39 21.25 -8.17
C LEU A 412 -10.76 21.12 -6.69
N ALA A 413 -11.62 20.17 -6.35
CA ALA A 413 -11.98 19.91 -4.96
C ALA A 413 -10.76 19.48 -4.11
N ALA A 414 -9.82 18.71 -4.68
CA ALA A 414 -8.57 18.35 -4.01
C ALA A 414 -7.66 19.56 -3.83
N ILE A 415 -7.53 20.44 -4.84
CA ILE A 415 -6.76 21.68 -4.77
C ILE A 415 -7.34 22.60 -3.70
N LEU A 416 -8.66 22.81 -3.68
CA LEU A 416 -9.33 23.66 -2.67
C LEU A 416 -9.10 23.13 -1.26
N ARG A 417 -9.15 21.79 -1.08
CA ARG A 417 -8.82 21.14 0.20
C ARG A 417 -7.36 21.36 0.61
N GLU A 418 -6.42 21.36 -0.34
CA GLU A 418 -5.00 21.66 -0.07
C GLU A 418 -4.79 23.15 0.22
N CYS A 419 -5.46 24.07 -0.50
CA CYS A 419 -5.44 25.50 -0.22
C CYS A 419 -5.96 25.83 1.19
N ALA A 420 -7.07 25.21 1.60
CA ALA A 420 -7.62 25.37 2.95
C ALA A 420 -6.66 24.84 4.06
N ARG A 421 -5.75 23.94 3.70
CA ARG A 421 -4.73 23.37 4.60
C ARG A 421 -3.38 24.06 4.54
N ALA A 422 -3.14 24.86 3.52
CA ALA A 422 -1.86 25.55 3.26
C ALA A 422 -1.42 26.47 4.41
N PRO A 423 -2.31 27.26 5.08
CA PRO A 423 -1.92 28.12 6.20
C PRO A 423 -1.37 27.34 7.42
N PHE A 424 -1.73 26.04 7.54
CA PHE A 424 -1.32 25.18 8.66
C PHE A 424 -0.11 24.27 8.32
N ARG A 425 0.42 24.36 7.11
CA ARG A 425 1.57 23.56 6.66
C ARG A 425 2.81 24.43 6.48
N ARG A 426 3.69 24.43 7.47
CA ARG A 426 5.06 24.94 7.30
C ARG A 426 5.83 24.07 6.30
N SER A 427 6.64 24.73 5.46
CA SER A 427 7.45 24.15 4.38
C SER A 427 8.24 22.90 4.80
N SER A 428 8.17 21.86 3.97
CA SER A 428 8.87 20.61 4.16
C SER A 428 10.05 20.48 3.20
N SER A 429 11.26 20.80 3.66
CA SER A 429 12.50 20.34 3.01
C SER A 429 12.81 18.89 3.40
N PRO A 430 13.47 18.10 2.52
CA PRO A 430 13.88 16.74 2.86
C PRO A 430 14.89 16.74 4.02
N ARG A 431 14.79 15.71 4.85
CA ARG A 431 15.62 15.55 6.05
C ARG A 431 17.05 15.13 5.64
N LYS A 432 18.05 15.87 6.03
CA LYS A 432 19.43 15.37 6.08
C LYS A 432 19.53 14.39 7.25
N LEU A 433 19.93 13.16 7.02
CA LEU A 433 20.41 12.28 8.10
C LEU A 433 21.75 12.86 8.59
N HIS A 434 21.72 13.46 9.77
CA HIS A 434 22.94 13.84 10.48
C HIS A 434 23.30 12.75 11.47
N VAL A 435 24.59 12.51 11.61
CA VAL A 435 25.18 11.74 12.72
C VAL A 435 24.69 12.35 14.04
N GLY A 436 23.96 11.55 14.87
CA GLY A 436 23.33 12.01 16.12
C GLY A 436 21.80 12.13 16.09
N THR A 437 21.11 11.37 15.23
CA THR A 437 19.62 11.32 15.21
C THR A 437 19.10 10.65 16.48
N ARG A 438 18.30 11.36 17.29
CA ARG A 438 17.61 10.79 18.46
C ARG A 438 16.46 9.89 18.00
N LYS A 439 16.41 8.67 18.54
CA LYS A 439 15.42 7.64 18.16
C LYS A 439 14.32 7.57 19.21
N VAL A 440 13.07 7.83 18.81
CA VAL A 440 11.88 7.62 19.64
C VAL A 440 11.15 6.38 19.16
N LEU A 441 11.06 5.37 20.03
CA LEU A 441 10.38 4.12 19.75
C LEU A 441 9.07 4.02 20.54
N ILE A 442 7.96 3.77 19.85
CA ILE A 442 6.62 3.63 20.45
C ILE A 442 6.16 2.20 20.26
N LEU A 443 5.92 1.47 21.34
CA LEU A 443 5.45 0.09 21.30
C LEU A 443 3.94 0.02 21.55
N GLY A 444 3.19 -0.41 20.53
CA GLY A 444 1.75 -0.62 20.56
C GLY A 444 0.95 0.44 19.79
N THR A 445 -0.07 -0.02 19.05
CA THR A 445 -0.98 0.76 18.21
C THR A 445 -2.28 1.15 18.92
N GLY A 446 -2.38 0.90 20.23
CA GLY A 446 -3.53 1.21 21.06
C GLY A 446 -3.69 2.72 21.35
N PHE A 447 -4.52 3.02 22.37
CA PHE A 447 -4.84 4.42 22.74
C PHE A 447 -3.61 5.27 23.06
N VAL A 448 -2.68 4.75 23.85
CA VAL A 448 -1.46 5.52 24.22
C VAL A 448 -0.59 5.73 22.99
N GLY A 449 -0.13 4.67 22.32
CA GLY A 449 0.83 4.77 21.22
C GLY A 449 0.32 5.66 20.08
N THR A 450 -0.92 5.44 19.64
CA THR A 450 -1.53 6.26 18.57
C THR A 450 -1.69 7.73 18.98
N HIS A 451 -2.07 8.01 20.22
CA HIS A 451 -2.23 9.39 20.68
C HIS A 451 -0.90 10.10 20.99
N VAL A 452 0.13 9.37 21.44
CA VAL A 452 1.52 9.90 21.52
C VAL A 452 2.00 10.25 20.12
N LEU A 453 1.90 9.34 19.18
CA LEU A 453 2.30 9.56 17.79
C LEU A 453 1.61 10.79 17.18
N ARG A 454 0.28 10.90 17.34
CA ARG A 454 -0.52 12.01 16.82
C ARG A 454 -0.17 13.38 17.42
N ARG A 455 0.45 13.43 18.59
CA ARG A 455 0.86 14.67 19.25
C ARG A 455 2.34 14.98 19.05
N LEU A 456 3.18 13.97 19.17
CA LEU A 456 4.63 14.09 19.06
C LEU A 456 5.05 14.47 17.64
N VAL A 457 4.64 13.68 16.64
CA VAL A 457 5.10 13.84 15.25
C VAL A 457 4.76 15.22 14.65
N PRO A 458 3.54 15.79 14.81
CA PRO A 458 3.27 17.13 14.32
C PRO A 458 4.03 18.23 15.05
N ALA A 459 4.37 18.01 16.33
CA ALA A 459 5.03 18.99 17.18
C ALA A 459 6.56 19.02 17.01
N LEU A 460 7.16 17.93 16.49
CA LEU A 460 8.57 17.90 16.13
C LEU A 460 8.85 18.85 14.97
N ASN A 461 9.84 19.73 15.14
CA ASN A 461 10.36 20.53 14.05
C ASN A 461 11.28 19.69 13.18
N ARG A 462 11.42 20.03 11.90
CA ARG A 462 12.26 19.28 10.95
C ARG A 462 13.75 19.40 11.24
N ASN A 463 14.15 20.44 11.94
CA ASN A 463 15.54 20.67 12.38
C ASN A 463 15.88 19.90 13.64
N GLU A 464 14.89 19.34 14.34
CA GLU A 464 15.10 18.41 15.45
C GLU A 464 15.37 17.04 14.85
N ASN A 465 16.62 16.59 14.84
CA ASN A 465 17.04 15.31 14.32
C ASN A 465 16.46 14.16 15.18
N VAL A 466 15.16 13.87 14.99
CA VAL A 466 14.40 12.85 15.72
C VAL A 466 13.77 11.90 14.72
N GLU A 467 14.11 10.63 14.81
CA GLU A 467 13.44 9.54 14.12
C GLU A 467 12.38 8.94 15.03
N THR A 468 11.13 8.86 14.57
CA THR A 468 10.04 8.24 15.32
C THR A 468 9.62 6.96 14.65
N THR A 469 9.71 5.84 15.36
CA THR A 469 9.27 4.52 14.91
C THR A 469 8.16 4.01 15.83
N MET A 470 7.07 3.52 15.25
CA MET A 470 6.01 2.82 15.97
C MET A 470 6.02 1.35 15.58
N VAL A 471 5.99 0.48 16.58
CA VAL A 471 5.93 -0.98 16.44
C VAL A 471 4.63 -1.50 17.03
N GLY A 472 3.96 -2.41 16.35
CA GLY A 472 2.75 -3.07 16.84
C GLY A 472 2.38 -4.29 16.01
N ASP A 473 1.66 -5.21 16.63
CA ASP A 473 1.17 -6.46 16.03
C ASP A 473 0.01 -6.21 15.04
N GLU A 474 -0.77 -5.15 15.26
CA GLU A 474 -1.87 -4.73 14.38
C GLU A 474 -1.51 -3.48 13.59
N ASN A 475 -1.89 -3.40 12.31
CA ASN A 475 -1.63 -2.24 11.46
C ASN A 475 -2.66 -1.10 11.61
N PHE A 476 -3.53 -1.20 12.61
CA PHE A 476 -4.59 -0.24 12.88
C PHE A 476 -4.70 0.12 14.36
N PHE A 477 -5.25 1.29 14.63
CA PHE A 477 -5.76 1.67 15.94
C PHE A 477 -7.18 1.11 16.10
N LEU A 478 -7.42 0.38 17.17
CA LEU A 478 -8.71 -0.19 17.51
C LEU A 478 -9.43 0.65 18.57
N PHE A 479 -10.64 1.09 18.26
CA PHE A 479 -11.50 1.77 19.24
C PHE A 479 -12.26 0.74 20.09
N THR A 480 -11.55 0.14 21.04
CA THR A 480 -12.03 -0.97 21.87
C THR A 480 -13.33 -0.71 22.67
N PRO A 481 -13.74 0.53 23.02
CA PRO A 481 -14.99 0.75 23.74
C PRO A 481 -16.26 0.33 22.99
N LEU A 482 -16.19 0.09 21.66
CA LEU A 482 -17.33 -0.33 20.84
C LEU A 482 -17.25 -1.82 20.41
N LEU A 483 -16.33 -2.62 20.98
CA LEU A 483 -16.20 -4.03 20.63
C LEU A 483 -17.47 -4.84 20.89
N HIS A 484 -18.24 -4.52 21.96
CA HIS A 484 -19.50 -5.18 22.27
C HIS A 484 -20.58 -4.94 21.22
N GLU A 485 -20.60 -3.76 20.56
CA GLU A 485 -21.53 -3.49 19.45
C GLU A 485 -21.12 -4.23 18.15
N VAL A 486 -19.81 -4.43 17.93
CA VAL A 486 -19.30 -5.26 16.83
C VAL A 486 -19.61 -6.74 17.06
N ALA A 487 -19.42 -7.24 18.32
CA ALA A 487 -19.71 -8.62 18.68
C ALA A 487 -21.20 -9.00 18.53
N THR A 488 -22.09 -8.03 18.42
CA THR A 488 -23.53 -8.23 18.23
C THR A 488 -24.05 -7.70 16.88
N GLY A 489 -23.13 -7.42 15.93
CA GLY A 489 -23.50 -7.03 14.57
C GLY A 489 -24.16 -5.66 14.42
N ARG A 490 -24.09 -4.79 15.43
CA ARG A 490 -24.63 -3.44 15.39
C ARG A 490 -23.76 -2.47 14.62
N ILE A 491 -22.43 -2.68 14.68
CA ILE A 491 -21.43 -1.89 13.97
C ILE A 491 -20.59 -2.84 13.12
N GLU A 492 -20.30 -2.42 11.89
CA GLU A 492 -19.39 -3.16 11.00
C GLU A 492 -17.96 -3.15 11.56
N THR A 493 -17.33 -4.31 11.53
CA THR A 493 -16.02 -4.59 12.13
C THR A 493 -14.95 -3.55 11.76
N ARG A 494 -14.90 -3.13 10.49
CA ARG A 494 -13.88 -2.21 9.98
C ARG A 494 -14.07 -0.75 10.43
N HIS A 495 -15.26 -0.39 10.91
CA HIS A 495 -15.58 1.01 11.21
C HIS A 495 -14.98 1.48 12.53
N ILE A 496 -14.68 0.57 13.47
CA ILE A 496 -13.96 0.87 14.72
C ILE A 496 -12.43 0.73 14.60
N ALA A 497 -11.93 0.29 13.45
CA ALA A 497 -10.50 0.14 13.16
C ALA A 497 -10.02 1.29 12.28
N TYR A 498 -8.92 1.96 12.66
CA TYR A 498 -8.34 3.06 11.91
C TYR A 498 -6.89 2.72 11.51
N PRO A 499 -6.57 2.54 10.22
CA PRO A 499 -5.22 2.16 9.80
C PRO A 499 -4.19 3.20 10.22
N ILE A 500 -3.10 2.77 10.89
CA ILE A 500 -2.01 3.66 11.34
C ILE A 500 -1.39 4.42 10.16
N ARG A 501 -1.20 3.74 9.03
CA ARG A 501 -0.65 4.34 7.80
C ARG A 501 -1.58 5.36 7.14
N SER A 502 -2.85 5.48 7.58
CA SER A 502 -3.79 6.53 7.14
C SER A 502 -3.68 7.83 7.93
N LEU A 503 -2.79 7.91 8.93
CA LEU A 503 -2.52 9.14 9.65
C LEU A 503 -1.90 10.19 8.72
N HIS A 504 -2.29 11.45 8.89
CA HIS A 504 -1.87 12.56 8.03
C HIS A 504 -0.36 12.83 8.01
N TRP A 505 0.39 12.31 8.99
CA TRP A 505 1.84 12.50 9.15
C TRP A 505 2.63 11.21 8.86
N ARG A 506 2.05 10.28 8.08
CA ARG A 506 2.66 8.98 7.76
C ARG A 506 4.09 9.07 7.20
N ASP A 507 4.41 10.17 6.51
CA ASP A 507 5.74 10.41 5.93
C ASP A 507 6.76 10.95 6.97
N ARG A 508 6.37 11.08 8.24
CA ARG A 508 7.18 11.65 9.32
C ARG A 508 7.45 10.67 10.46
N PHE A 509 7.02 9.43 10.32
CA PHE A 509 7.30 8.35 11.25
C PHE A 509 7.36 7.02 10.49
N ASN A 510 8.09 6.07 11.04
CA ASN A 510 8.16 4.70 10.55
C ASN A 510 7.11 3.87 11.31
N PHE A 511 6.39 3.01 10.59
CA PHE A 511 5.51 2.01 11.21
C PHE A 511 5.94 0.62 10.78
N VAL A 512 6.21 -0.25 11.74
CA VAL A 512 6.58 -1.64 11.54
C VAL A 512 5.54 -2.54 12.18
N GLN A 513 4.86 -3.35 11.38
CA GLN A 513 3.94 -4.36 11.88
C GLN A 513 4.73 -5.60 12.25
N THR A 514 4.94 -5.81 13.53
CA THR A 514 5.68 -6.96 14.08
C THR A 514 5.36 -7.15 15.55
N GLU A 515 5.54 -8.37 16.03
CA GLU A 515 5.37 -8.69 17.45
C GLU A 515 6.65 -8.37 18.22
N VAL A 516 6.51 -7.73 19.39
CA VAL A 516 7.58 -7.48 20.33
C VAL A 516 7.90 -8.78 21.05
N GLN A 517 9.14 -9.23 20.97
CA GLN A 517 9.63 -10.47 21.61
C GLN A 517 10.32 -10.19 22.93
N LYS A 518 11.20 -9.19 23.00
CA LYS A 518 11.97 -8.83 24.20
C LYS A 518 12.24 -7.33 24.27
N ILE A 519 12.22 -6.78 25.47
CA ILE A 519 12.52 -5.37 25.74
C ILE A 519 13.69 -5.31 26.71
N ASP A 520 14.80 -4.71 26.26
CA ASP A 520 16.02 -4.55 27.04
C ASP A 520 16.23 -3.06 27.38
N PHE A 521 15.90 -2.69 28.62
CA PHE A 521 16.03 -1.29 29.10
C PHE A 521 17.49 -0.87 29.23
N LYS A 522 18.36 -1.75 29.71
CA LYS A 522 19.78 -1.47 29.94
C LYS A 522 20.54 -1.34 28.63
N GLY A 523 20.26 -2.23 27.68
CA GLY A 523 20.84 -2.21 26.34
C GLY A 523 20.14 -1.21 25.39
N ARG A 524 19.09 -0.51 25.82
CA ARG A 524 18.28 0.45 25.06
C ARG A 524 17.85 -0.08 23.70
N ARG A 525 17.34 -1.31 23.66
CA ARG A 525 16.91 -1.98 22.43
C ARG A 525 15.67 -2.84 22.65
N VAL A 526 14.92 -3.00 21.57
CA VAL A 526 13.73 -3.86 21.51
C VAL A 526 13.93 -4.88 20.40
N ILE A 527 13.79 -6.16 20.74
CA ILE A 527 13.88 -7.28 19.81
C ILE A 527 12.45 -7.64 19.36
N THR A 528 12.26 -7.76 18.06
CA THR A 528 10.99 -8.13 17.44
C THR A 528 11.19 -9.28 16.46
N ALA A 529 10.10 -9.86 15.96
CA ALA A 529 10.18 -10.89 14.92
C ALA A 529 10.79 -10.36 13.59
N SER A 530 10.79 -9.04 13.37
CA SER A 530 11.32 -8.41 12.14
C SER A 530 12.69 -7.74 12.32
N GLY A 531 13.32 -7.88 13.48
CA GLY A 531 14.65 -7.31 13.77
C GLY A 531 14.72 -6.54 15.09
N THR A 532 15.83 -5.88 15.33
CA THR A 532 16.14 -5.15 16.57
C THR A 532 16.03 -3.64 16.33
N PHE A 533 15.44 -2.91 17.27
CA PHE A 533 15.28 -1.46 17.24
C PHE A 533 15.96 -0.84 18.45
N ASP A 534 16.96 0.01 18.22
CA ASP A 534 17.56 0.83 19.27
C ASP A 534 16.71 2.08 19.51
N PHE A 535 16.78 2.62 20.74
CA PHE A 535 16.04 3.83 21.10
C PHE A 535 16.83 4.74 22.07
N ASP A 536 16.58 6.05 21.96
CA ASP A 536 16.94 7.03 22.95
C ASP A 536 15.75 7.30 23.88
N TYR A 537 14.53 7.28 23.29
CA TYR A 537 13.26 7.40 24.03
C TYR A 537 12.37 6.21 23.70
N LEU A 538 11.80 5.61 24.74
CA LEU A 538 10.89 4.48 24.61
C LEU A 538 9.52 4.82 25.23
N VAL A 539 8.44 4.50 24.51
CA VAL A 539 7.07 4.58 25.02
C VAL A 539 6.48 3.17 25.07
N LEU A 540 6.27 2.66 26.28
CA LEU A 540 5.57 1.41 26.54
C LEU A 540 4.06 1.66 26.49
N ALA A 541 3.42 1.19 25.43
CA ALA A 541 2.00 1.35 25.15
C ALA A 541 1.35 0.04 24.69
N LEU A 542 1.89 -1.11 25.15
CA LEU A 542 1.47 -2.45 24.77
C LEU A 542 0.09 -2.84 25.33
N GLY A 543 -0.46 -2.05 26.27
CA GLY A 543 -1.79 -2.27 26.82
C GLY A 543 -1.86 -3.47 27.78
N SER A 544 -3.00 -4.14 27.78
CA SER A 544 -3.32 -5.26 28.68
C SER A 544 -3.93 -6.44 27.94
N SER A 545 -3.80 -7.63 28.54
CA SER A 545 -4.48 -8.86 28.13
C SER A 545 -5.65 -9.16 29.07
N ALA A 546 -6.55 -10.07 28.68
CA ALA A 546 -7.53 -10.64 29.59
C ALA A 546 -6.79 -11.48 30.63
N ASP A 547 -7.21 -11.39 31.88
CA ASP A 547 -6.71 -12.25 32.94
C ASP A 547 -7.46 -13.60 32.88
N ILE A 548 -6.79 -14.58 32.35
CA ILE A 548 -7.28 -15.97 32.26
C ILE A 548 -6.40 -16.93 33.07
N SER A 549 -5.55 -16.39 33.95
CA SER A 549 -4.60 -17.18 34.75
C SER A 549 -5.26 -18.15 35.71
N GLU A 550 -6.47 -17.84 36.13
CA GLU A 550 -7.28 -18.74 37.02
C GLU A 550 -7.97 -19.91 36.28
N LEU A 551 -7.88 -19.91 34.91
CA LEU A 551 -8.51 -20.94 34.10
C LEU A 551 -7.58 -22.13 33.90
N ASN A 552 -8.13 -23.37 34.00
CA ASN A 552 -7.37 -24.56 33.65
C ASN A 552 -6.94 -24.54 32.18
N PRO A 553 -5.68 -24.95 31.85
CA PRO A 553 -5.17 -24.92 30.47
C PRO A 553 -6.04 -25.63 29.42
N GLY A 554 -6.80 -26.66 29.80
CA GLY A 554 -7.73 -27.37 28.92
C GLY A 554 -9.06 -26.66 28.68
N ALA A 555 -9.42 -25.68 29.52
CA ALA A 555 -10.69 -24.94 29.43
C ALA A 555 -10.64 -23.76 28.42
N THR A 556 -9.47 -23.32 27.99
CA THR A 556 -9.28 -22.11 27.16
C THR A 556 -9.98 -22.17 25.81
N ALA A 557 -10.21 -23.35 25.25
CA ALA A 557 -10.86 -23.55 23.94
C ALA A 557 -12.37 -23.20 23.94
N SER A 558 -13.02 -23.12 25.11
CA SER A 558 -14.44 -22.79 25.25
C SER A 558 -14.71 -21.41 25.82
N VAL A 559 -13.66 -20.59 26.05
CA VAL A 559 -13.73 -19.27 26.66
C VAL A 559 -13.47 -18.18 25.60
N PHE A 560 -14.40 -17.25 25.47
CA PHE A 560 -14.26 -16.10 24.60
C PHE A 560 -13.90 -14.86 25.43
N THR A 561 -12.89 -14.13 24.98
CA THR A 561 -12.53 -12.82 25.53
C THR A 561 -13.05 -11.69 24.65
N LEU A 562 -12.97 -10.43 25.12
CA LEU A 562 -13.38 -9.26 24.33
C LEU A 562 -12.33 -8.14 24.45
N LYS A 563 -11.19 -8.39 23.80
CA LYS A 563 -10.03 -7.47 23.82
C LYS A 563 -9.59 -7.05 22.41
N ARG A 564 -9.61 -7.97 21.46
CA ARG A 564 -9.18 -7.78 20.07
C ARG A 564 -10.39 -7.71 19.12
N LEU A 565 -10.18 -7.17 17.95
CA LEU A 565 -11.22 -7.14 16.92
C LEU A 565 -11.69 -8.53 16.51
N HIS A 566 -10.74 -9.46 16.42
CA HIS A 566 -11.00 -10.87 16.13
C HIS A 566 -11.95 -11.53 17.15
N ASP A 567 -11.80 -11.21 18.43
CA ASP A 567 -12.66 -11.73 19.49
C ASP A 567 -14.15 -11.42 19.20
N SER A 568 -14.43 -10.19 18.77
CA SER A 568 -15.80 -9.78 18.45
C SER A 568 -16.39 -10.58 17.27
N ILE A 569 -15.56 -10.88 16.26
CA ILE A 569 -15.98 -11.70 15.11
C ILE A 569 -16.28 -13.13 15.54
N LEU A 570 -15.39 -13.72 16.35
CA LEU A 570 -15.57 -15.06 16.89
C LEU A 570 -16.83 -15.17 17.73
N ILE A 571 -17.06 -14.22 18.65
CA ILE A 571 -18.27 -14.19 19.49
C ILE A 571 -19.53 -14.14 18.63
N ARG A 572 -19.58 -13.23 17.65
CA ARG A 572 -20.73 -13.08 16.74
C ARG A 572 -21.01 -14.38 15.98
N ASN A 573 -19.99 -14.94 15.33
CA ASN A 573 -20.12 -16.17 14.57
C ASN A 573 -20.53 -17.36 15.48
N HIS A 574 -19.96 -17.45 16.66
CA HIS A 574 -20.32 -18.48 17.63
C HIS A 574 -21.80 -18.41 18.01
N ILE A 575 -22.30 -17.22 18.38
CA ILE A 575 -23.70 -17.01 18.77
C ILE A 575 -24.65 -17.39 17.62
N ILE A 576 -24.38 -16.92 16.38
CA ILE A 576 -25.20 -17.25 15.22
C ILE A 576 -25.17 -18.77 14.96
N GLY A 577 -23.98 -19.40 15.04
CA GLY A 577 -23.81 -20.83 14.86
C GLY A 577 -24.55 -21.67 15.92
N LEU A 578 -24.69 -21.16 17.15
CA LEU A 578 -25.50 -21.82 18.19
C LEU A 578 -27.00 -21.72 17.87
N PHE A 579 -27.47 -20.58 17.34
CA PHE A 579 -28.86 -20.44 16.91
C PHE A 579 -29.20 -21.33 15.71
N GLU A 580 -28.29 -21.52 14.76
CA GLU A 580 -28.43 -22.50 13.67
C GLU A 580 -28.59 -23.94 14.23
N ARG A 581 -27.71 -24.30 15.17
CA ARG A 581 -27.79 -25.64 15.83
C ARG A 581 -29.05 -25.80 16.67
N ALA A 582 -29.40 -24.79 17.45
CA ALA A 582 -30.60 -24.80 18.30
C ALA A 582 -31.89 -24.86 17.49
N SER A 583 -31.92 -24.28 16.31
CA SER A 583 -33.05 -24.32 15.37
C SER A 583 -33.32 -25.76 14.86
N ALA A 584 -32.26 -26.57 14.73
CA ALA A 584 -32.33 -27.96 14.28
C ALA A 584 -32.51 -28.96 15.43
N GLU A 585 -32.26 -28.53 16.69
CA GLU A 585 -32.33 -29.41 17.88
C GLU A 585 -33.78 -29.66 18.27
N LYS A 586 -34.13 -30.93 18.50
CA LYS A 586 -35.46 -31.39 18.89
C LYS A 586 -35.66 -31.56 20.40
N GLU A 587 -34.56 -31.76 21.12
CA GLU A 587 -34.59 -31.96 22.56
C GLU A 587 -34.57 -30.61 23.30
N PRO A 588 -35.62 -30.27 24.07
CA PRO A 588 -35.72 -28.92 24.66
C PRO A 588 -34.57 -28.60 25.64
N GLU A 589 -34.06 -29.55 26.38
CA GLU A 589 -32.99 -29.34 27.35
C GLU A 589 -31.64 -29.06 26.64
N LYS A 590 -31.36 -29.76 25.54
CA LYS A 590 -30.18 -29.48 24.72
C LYS A 590 -30.29 -28.14 24.01
N GLN A 591 -31.49 -27.79 23.56
CA GLN A 591 -31.75 -26.46 22.96
C GLN A 591 -31.49 -25.36 23.98
N LYS A 592 -31.96 -25.50 25.24
CA LYS A 592 -31.69 -24.52 26.31
C LYS A 592 -30.19 -24.43 26.63
N GLN A 593 -29.49 -25.54 26.64
CA GLN A 593 -28.05 -25.58 26.87
C GLN A 593 -27.27 -24.81 25.80
N LEU A 594 -27.64 -24.99 24.51
CA LEU A 594 -27.08 -24.24 23.38
C LEU A 594 -27.34 -22.74 23.48
N LEU A 595 -28.49 -22.35 24.03
CA LEU A 595 -28.94 -20.96 24.12
C LEU A 595 -28.70 -20.34 25.52
N SER A 596 -27.87 -20.95 26.33
CA SER A 596 -27.43 -20.43 27.61
C SER A 596 -26.10 -19.72 27.46
N PHE A 597 -26.04 -18.41 27.78
CA PHE A 597 -24.89 -17.54 27.65
C PHE A 597 -24.46 -17.04 29.02
N VAL A 598 -23.23 -17.36 29.41
CA VAL A 598 -22.65 -16.96 30.70
C VAL A 598 -21.58 -15.87 30.45
N ILE A 599 -21.72 -14.71 31.09
CA ILE A 599 -20.80 -13.62 31.06
C ILE A 599 -20.17 -13.41 32.42
N VAL A 600 -18.84 -13.45 32.49
CA VAL A 600 -18.07 -13.27 33.73
C VAL A 600 -17.48 -11.89 33.78
N GLY A 601 -17.81 -11.14 34.82
CA GLY A 601 -17.39 -9.77 35.10
C GLY A 601 -18.53 -8.77 34.98
N GLY A 602 -19.02 -8.25 36.07
CA GLY A 602 -20.08 -7.25 36.18
C GLY A 602 -19.62 -5.81 36.08
N GLY A 603 -18.42 -5.56 35.51
CA GLY A 603 -17.92 -4.21 35.20
C GLY A 603 -18.59 -3.58 33.97
N TYR A 604 -18.07 -2.41 33.52
CA TYR A 604 -18.58 -1.67 32.35
C TYR A 604 -18.76 -2.56 31.12
N LYS A 605 -17.76 -3.38 30.76
CA LYS A 605 -17.77 -4.23 29.58
C LYS A 605 -18.82 -5.34 29.65
N GLY A 606 -18.93 -5.99 30.79
CA GLY A 606 -19.89 -7.09 30.97
C GLY A 606 -21.34 -6.61 30.91
N VAL A 607 -21.62 -5.48 31.55
CA VAL A 607 -22.97 -4.87 31.51
C VAL A 607 -23.33 -4.43 30.09
N GLN A 608 -22.41 -3.78 29.39
CA GLN A 608 -22.64 -3.35 27.99
C GLN A 608 -22.83 -4.56 27.06
N LEU A 609 -21.97 -5.59 27.20
CA LEU A 609 -22.02 -6.78 26.36
C LEU A 609 -23.32 -7.57 26.55
N ILE A 610 -23.75 -7.78 27.82
CA ILE A 610 -24.96 -8.58 28.07
C ILE A 610 -26.22 -7.87 27.59
N CYS A 611 -26.30 -6.54 27.71
CA CYS A 611 -27.40 -5.74 27.19
C CYS A 611 -27.45 -5.79 25.66
N GLU A 612 -26.32 -5.60 24.98
CA GLU A 612 -26.22 -5.68 23.52
C GLU A 612 -26.50 -7.10 23.02
N LEU A 613 -26.04 -8.13 23.72
CA LEU A 613 -26.35 -9.54 23.43
C LEU A 613 -27.85 -9.83 23.53
N ARG A 614 -28.46 -9.36 24.59
CA ARG A 614 -29.92 -9.46 24.79
C ARG A 614 -30.67 -8.82 23.63
N ASP A 615 -30.29 -7.62 23.24
CA ASP A 615 -30.90 -6.90 22.12
C ASP A 615 -30.67 -7.59 20.79
N PHE A 616 -29.51 -8.17 20.57
CA PHE A 616 -29.21 -8.95 19.37
C PHE A 616 -30.08 -10.20 19.28
N ILE A 617 -30.19 -10.94 20.39
CA ILE A 617 -30.98 -12.17 20.46
C ILE A 617 -32.48 -11.87 20.30
N HIS A 618 -33.06 -11.04 21.18
CA HIS A 618 -34.51 -10.78 21.19
C HIS A 618 -34.95 -9.83 20.06
N GLY A 619 -34.11 -8.86 19.69
CA GLY A 619 -34.46 -7.89 18.67
C GLY A 619 -34.27 -8.41 17.24
N THR A 620 -33.35 -9.39 17.02
CA THR A 620 -32.98 -9.85 15.69
C THR A 620 -33.06 -11.37 15.54
N LEU A 621 -32.27 -12.17 16.33
CA LEU A 621 -32.17 -13.60 16.07
C LEU A 621 -33.51 -14.35 16.26
N LEU A 622 -34.24 -14.11 17.33
CA LEU A 622 -35.54 -14.78 17.57
C LEU A 622 -36.59 -14.48 16.48
N LYS A 623 -36.46 -13.38 15.75
CA LYS A 623 -37.33 -13.07 14.60
C LYS A 623 -37.02 -13.95 13.38
N HIS A 624 -35.77 -14.33 13.22
CA HIS A 624 -35.30 -15.16 12.10
C HIS A 624 -35.42 -16.66 12.41
N TYR A 625 -35.18 -17.09 13.66
CA TYR A 625 -35.20 -18.50 14.09
C TYR A 625 -36.53 -18.84 14.80
N ARG A 626 -37.59 -19.01 14.01
CA ARG A 626 -38.97 -19.23 14.51
C ARG A 626 -39.17 -20.48 15.33
N SER A 627 -38.31 -21.50 15.19
CA SER A 627 -38.31 -22.75 15.98
C SER A 627 -37.73 -22.55 17.37
N VAL A 628 -37.08 -21.45 17.66
CA VAL A 628 -36.46 -21.10 18.94
C VAL A 628 -37.41 -20.20 19.73
N LYS A 629 -37.83 -20.66 20.92
CA LYS A 629 -38.68 -19.90 21.84
C LYS A 629 -37.81 -18.94 22.69
N ALA A 630 -38.35 -17.78 23.04
CA ALA A 630 -37.66 -16.81 23.89
C ALA A 630 -37.33 -17.36 25.28
N GLU A 631 -38.18 -18.25 25.82
CA GLU A 631 -38.01 -18.90 27.12
C GLU A 631 -36.86 -19.91 27.13
N SER A 632 -36.41 -20.38 25.98
CA SER A 632 -35.22 -21.24 25.83
C SER A 632 -33.90 -20.49 25.97
N VAL A 633 -33.92 -19.15 25.90
CA VAL A 633 -32.71 -18.33 25.99
C VAL A 633 -32.42 -17.93 27.44
N ARG A 634 -31.22 -18.22 27.90
CA ARG A 634 -30.74 -17.84 29.24
C ARG A 634 -29.54 -16.90 29.15
N LEU A 635 -29.62 -15.74 29.81
CA LEU A 635 -28.55 -14.78 29.92
C LEU A 635 -28.16 -14.62 31.40
N LEU A 636 -26.92 -15.00 31.74
CA LEU A 636 -26.40 -15.01 33.11
C LEU A 636 -25.16 -14.12 33.23
N LEU A 637 -25.19 -13.15 34.14
CA LEU A 637 -24.05 -12.32 34.52
C LEU A 637 -23.50 -12.75 35.87
N VAL A 638 -22.26 -13.19 35.93
CA VAL A 638 -21.54 -13.64 37.12
C VAL A 638 -20.54 -12.56 37.55
N GLU A 639 -20.62 -12.13 38.80
CA GLU A 639 -19.73 -11.11 39.37
C GLU A 639 -19.17 -11.55 40.71
N VAL A 640 -17.86 -11.56 40.89
CA VAL A 640 -17.19 -11.95 42.13
C VAL A 640 -17.45 -10.94 43.26
N GLY A 641 -17.62 -9.70 42.92
CA GLY A 641 -17.92 -8.64 43.89
C GLY A 641 -19.36 -8.62 44.36
N SER A 642 -19.61 -7.86 45.40
CA SER A 642 -20.95 -7.64 45.97
C SER A 642 -21.78 -6.64 45.17
N LYS A 643 -21.20 -5.94 44.22
CA LYS A 643 -21.86 -4.86 43.42
C LYS A 643 -21.49 -4.97 41.95
N ILE A 644 -22.47 -4.73 41.09
CA ILE A 644 -22.23 -4.53 39.67
C ILE A 644 -21.74 -3.11 39.42
N VAL A 645 -20.74 -2.94 38.55
CA VAL A 645 -20.06 -1.69 38.22
C VAL A 645 -19.72 -0.89 39.50
N PRO A 646 -18.92 -1.47 40.41
CA PRO A 646 -18.63 -0.86 41.71
C PRO A 646 -18.01 0.53 41.64
N GLU A 647 -17.44 0.86 40.52
CA GLU A 647 -16.77 2.14 40.22
C GLU A 647 -17.76 3.29 39.95
N LEU A 648 -19.04 2.96 39.72
CA LEU A 648 -20.08 3.96 39.49
C LEU A 648 -20.68 4.48 40.80
N HIS A 649 -21.22 5.67 40.74
CA HIS A 649 -22.03 6.18 41.82
C HIS A 649 -23.19 5.23 42.13
N ALA A 650 -23.44 5.00 43.44
CA ALA A 650 -24.37 3.98 43.93
C ALA A 650 -25.78 4.01 43.26
N ARG A 651 -26.32 5.23 43.01
CA ARG A 651 -27.64 5.41 42.35
C ARG A 651 -27.65 4.92 40.91
N LEU A 652 -26.53 5.05 40.17
CA LEU A 652 -26.39 4.54 38.80
C LEU A 652 -26.30 3.03 38.80
N GLY A 653 -25.52 2.47 39.74
CA GLY A 653 -25.43 1.02 39.91
C GLY A 653 -26.76 0.35 40.24
N ALA A 654 -27.56 0.98 41.14
CA ALA A 654 -28.89 0.51 41.47
C ALA A 654 -29.85 0.56 40.28
N TYR A 655 -29.82 1.63 39.48
CA TYR A 655 -30.61 1.74 38.23
C TYR A 655 -30.22 0.64 37.25
N ILE A 656 -28.91 0.40 37.01
CA ILE A 656 -28.42 -0.67 36.14
C ILE A 656 -28.92 -2.03 36.61
N MET A 657 -28.81 -2.31 37.89
CA MET A 657 -29.28 -3.57 38.49
C MET A 657 -30.77 -3.81 38.26
N ALA A 658 -31.60 -2.78 38.54
CA ALA A 658 -33.05 -2.85 38.33
C ALA A 658 -33.36 -3.06 36.83
N HIS A 659 -32.65 -2.36 35.96
CA HIS A 659 -32.82 -2.50 34.49
C HIS A 659 -32.46 -3.90 34.01
N LEU A 660 -31.31 -4.46 34.40
CA LEU A 660 -30.90 -5.80 33.99
C LEU A 660 -31.93 -6.85 34.40
N LYS A 661 -32.45 -6.76 35.62
CA LYS A 661 -33.54 -7.66 36.09
C LYS A 661 -34.81 -7.51 35.31
N SER A 662 -35.21 -6.25 35.00
CA SER A 662 -36.46 -5.98 34.23
C SER A 662 -36.44 -6.51 32.78
N ILE A 663 -35.26 -6.68 32.21
CA ILE A 663 -35.09 -7.24 30.85
C ILE A 663 -34.77 -8.76 30.86
N GLY A 664 -34.91 -9.43 32.02
CA GLY A 664 -34.80 -10.87 32.14
C GLY A 664 -33.35 -11.41 32.24
N ILE A 665 -32.38 -10.59 32.61
CA ILE A 665 -30.99 -11.04 32.84
C ILE A 665 -30.84 -11.56 34.25
N GLU A 666 -30.35 -12.79 34.38
CA GLU A 666 -30.00 -13.39 35.65
C GLU A 666 -28.67 -12.84 36.16
N ILE A 667 -28.55 -12.57 37.43
CA ILE A 667 -27.33 -12.00 38.02
C ILE A 667 -26.93 -12.84 39.24
N ARG A 668 -25.66 -13.26 39.25
CA ARG A 668 -25.02 -13.91 40.42
C ARG A 668 -23.91 -12.98 40.92
N GLN A 669 -24.12 -12.41 42.09
CA GLN A 669 -23.10 -11.61 42.79
C GLN A 669 -22.42 -12.47 43.86
N ARG A 670 -21.21 -12.12 44.28
CA ARG A 670 -20.35 -12.93 45.16
C ARG A 670 -20.17 -14.35 44.62
N ALA A 671 -20.03 -14.44 43.31
CA ALA A 671 -20.03 -15.68 42.57
C ALA A 671 -18.77 -15.80 41.70
N ARG A 672 -18.07 -16.93 41.81
CA ARG A 672 -16.86 -17.22 41.05
C ARG A 672 -17.05 -18.47 40.24
N ILE A 673 -16.53 -18.51 39.01
CA ILE A 673 -16.46 -19.75 38.24
C ILE A 673 -15.35 -20.61 38.84
N THR A 674 -15.68 -21.82 39.22
CA THR A 674 -14.77 -22.77 39.84
C THR A 674 -14.33 -23.88 38.91
N GLU A 675 -15.18 -24.25 37.92
CA GLU A 675 -14.84 -25.23 36.91
C GLU A 675 -15.44 -24.81 35.56
N ILE A 676 -14.71 -25.13 34.49
CA ILE A 676 -15.18 -24.95 33.12
C ILE A 676 -15.04 -26.26 32.38
N ALA A 677 -16.18 -26.86 32.04
CA ALA A 677 -16.29 -28.04 31.23
C ALA A 677 -16.72 -27.70 29.79
N LYS A 678 -16.77 -28.70 28.91
CA LYS A 678 -17.15 -28.52 27.52
C LYS A 678 -18.62 -28.11 27.33
N ASP A 679 -19.47 -28.49 28.25
CA ASP A 679 -20.92 -28.38 28.17
C ASP A 679 -21.57 -27.66 29.37
N HIS A 680 -20.78 -27.30 30.38
CA HIS A 680 -21.27 -26.54 31.53
C HIS A 680 -20.15 -25.74 32.21
N VAL A 681 -20.55 -24.81 33.04
CA VAL A 681 -19.67 -24.13 34.01
C VAL A 681 -20.19 -24.38 35.43
N GLU A 682 -19.28 -24.44 36.41
CA GLU A 682 -19.62 -24.55 37.81
C GLU A 682 -19.36 -23.23 38.53
N ILE A 683 -20.35 -22.78 39.30
CA ILE A 683 -20.30 -21.56 40.10
C ILE A 683 -20.19 -21.92 41.59
N ASN A 684 -19.20 -21.38 42.27
CA ASN A 684 -18.91 -21.53 43.69
C ASN A 684 -18.81 -23.00 44.14
N GLY A 685 -18.47 -23.96 43.25
CA GLY A 685 -18.33 -25.37 43.58
C GLY A 685 -19.64 -26.11 43.83
N ASN A 686 -20.81 -25.54 43.55
CA ASN A 686 -22.10 -26.14 43.87
C ASN A 686 -23.22 -25.90 42.84
N GLU A 687 -23.14 -24.90 41.98
CA GLU A 687 -24.15 -24.61 40.93
C GLU A 687 -23.57 -24.97 39.56
N LYS A 688 -24.07 -26.02 38.92
CA LYS A 688 -23.75 -26.37 37.56
C LYS A 688 -24.68 -25.66 36.57
N VAL A 689 -24.15 -24.85 35.67
CA VAL A 689 -24.90 -24.13 34.65
C VAL A 689 -24.56 -24.71 33.27
N PRO A 690 -25.50 -25.46 32.65
CA PRO A 690 -25.31 -25.97 31.29
C PRO A 690 -25.14 -24.81 30.30
N THR A 691 -24.05 -24.82 29.54
CA THR A 691 -23.76 -23.80 28.57
C THR A 691 -22.64 -24.24 27.59
N HIS A 692 -22.69 -23.73 26.40
CA HIS A 692 -21.58 -23.78 25.40
C HIS A 692 -20.87 -22.43 25.19
N THR A 693 -21.25 -21.42 25.98
CA THR A 693 -20.74 -20.04 25.79
C THR A 693 -20.34 -19.43 27.12
N LEU A 694 -19.04 -19.22 27.28
CA LEU A 694 -18.47 -18.47 28.39
C LEU A 694 -17.76 -17.25 27.88
N LEU A 695 -18.29 -16.06 28.15
CA LEU A 695 -17.71 -14.78 27.76
C LEU A 695 -16.95 -14.17 28.96
N TRP A 696 -15.61 -14.23 28.91
CA TRP A 696 -14.77 -13.77 30.01
C TRP A 696 -14.33 -12.33 29.79
N VAL A 697 -14.94 -11.38 30.46
CA VAL A 697 -14.64 -9.94 30.41
C VAL A 697 -14.16 -9.37 31.74
N ALA A 698 -13.99 -10.23 32.73
CA ALA A 698 -13.44 -9.94 34.07
C ALA A 698 -11.90 -9.90 34.00
N GLY A 699 -11.31 -9.08 34.87
CA GLY A 699 -9.89 -9.02 35.06
C GLY A 699 -9.09 -8.55 33.83
N ILE A 700 -8.01 -7.86 34.09
CA ILE A 700 -6.99 -7.52 33.09
C ILE A 700 -5.63 -7.59 33.78
N VAL A 701 -4.65 -8.05 33.04
CA VAL A 701 -3.24 -8.02 33.41
C VAL A 701 -2.45 -7.23 32.36
N ALA A 702 -1.35 -6.61 32.73
CA ALA A 702 -0.47 -5.96 31.78
C ALA A 702 -0.03 -6.96 30.69
N ASN A 703 0.34 -6.45 29.52
CA ASN A 703 0.81 -7.30 28.43
C ASN A 703 1.95 -8.21 28.93
N PRO A 704 1.95 -9.52 28.62
CA PRO A 704 2.93 -10.48 29.12
C PRO A 704 4.39 -10.08 28.84
N ARG A 705 4.66 -9.36 27.76
CA ARG A 705 6.02 -8.87 27.45
C ARG A 705 6.55 -7.84 28.47
N ILE A 706 5.66 -7.25 29.26
CA ILE A 706 6.03 -6.34 30.35
C ILE A 706 6.46 -7.12 31.59
N SER A 707 5.93 -8.31 31.82
CA SER A 707 6.33 -9.13 32.96
C SER A 707 7.81 -9.52 32.95
N GLU A 708 8.41 -9.64 31.75
CA GLU A 708 9.82 -10.00 31.55
C GLU A 708 10.80 -8.84 31.81
N ILE A 709 10.31 -7.59 31.93
CA ILE A 709 11.16 -6.41 32.14
C ILE A 709 11.59 -6.34 33.61
N ASP A 710 12.87 -6.09 33.87
CA ASP A 710 13.44 -5.87 35.21
C ASP A 710 13.11 -4.44 35.71
N ALA A 711 11.87 -4.24 36.15
CA ALA A 711 11.38 -2.98 36.74
C ALA A 711 10.32 -3.29 37.80
N LYS A 712 10.09 -2.35 38.75
CA LYS A 712 9.05 -2.50 39.79
C LYS A 712 7.65 -2.57 39.16
N LYS A 713 6.87 -3.57 39.58
CA LYS A 713 5.51 -3.83 39.08
C LYS A 713 4.52 -4.04 40.23
N ASP A 714 3.26 -3.78 39.93
CA ASP A 714 2.14 -4.13 40.84
C ASP A 714 1.66 -5.58 40.62
N SER A 715 0.63 -6.00 41.36
CA SER A 715 0.02 -7.34 41.28
C SER A 715 -0.61 -7.64 39.90
N MET A 716 -0.96 -6.63 39.10
CA MET A 716 -1.48 -6.78 37.74
C MET A 716 -0.37 -6.76 36.67
N GLY A 717 0.91 -6.75 37.07
CA GLY A 717 2.07 -6.68 36.17
C GLY A 717 2.32 -5.28 35.55
N ARG A 718 1.67 -4.23 36.03
CA ARG A 718 1.85 -2.86 35.53
C ARG A 718 3.13 -2.25 36.10
N ILE A 719 3.89 -1.54 35.25
CA ILE A 719 5.14 -0.89 35.64
C ILE A 719 4.83 0.39 36.43
N TYR A 720 5.47 0.57 37.58
CA TYR A 720 5.40 1.82 38.33
C TYR A 720 6.00 2.98 37.54
N VAL A 721 5.32 4.11 37.53
CA VAL A 721 5.76 5.34 36.91
C VAL A 721 5.71 6.50 37.87
N ASN A 722 6.57 7.51 37.71
CA ASN A 722 6.58 8.73 38.45
C ASN A 722 5.49 9.71 37.94
N GLU A 723 5.44 10.91 38.53
CA GLU A 723 4.48 11.95 38.15
C GLU A 723 4.59 12.44 36.70
N HIS A 724 5.76 12.26 36.06
CA HIS A 724 6.01 12.60 34.67
C HIS A 724 5.75 11.42 33.72
N LEU A 725 5.28 10.28 34.23
CA LEU A 725 5.06 9.01 33.53
C LEU A 725 6.36 8.33 33.04
N ASN A 726 7.52 8.68 33.62
CA ASN A 726 8.78 7.97 33.40
C ASN A 726 8.86 6.73 34.30
N VAL A 727 9.56 5.71 33.80
CA VAL A 727 9.91 4.53 34.61
C VAL A 727 11.09 4.90 35.54
N PRO A 728 10.93 4.82 36.88
CA PRO A 728 12.00 5.17 37.81
C PRO A 728 13.28 4.38 37.56
N GLY A 729 14.44 5.05 37.55
CA GLY A 729 15.74 4.46 37.26
C GLY A 729 16.09 4.33 35.78
N PHE A 730 15.16 4.65 34.87
CA PHE A 730 15.37 4.52 33.42
C PHE A 730 15.00 5.82 32.69
N PRO A 731 15.89 6.81 32.60
CA PRO A 731 15.60 8.07 31.93
C PRO A 731 15.27 7.87 30.44
N GLY A 732 14.32 8.64 29.90
CA GLY A 732 13.85 8.53 28.52
C GLY A 732 12.91 7.33 28.27
N ILE A 733 12.57 6.54 29.31
CA ILE A 733 11.61 5.44 29.19
C ILE A 733 10.29 5.83 29.88
N TYR A 734 9.21 5.80 29.11
CA TYR A 734 7.87 6.16 29.53
C TYR A 734 6.93 4.96 29.47
N ALA A 735 6.03 4.83 30.43
CA ALA A 735 4.93 3.88 30.37
C ALA A 735 3.59 4.59 30.61
N ALA A 736 2.55 4.18 29.89
CA ALA A 736 1.24 4.80 30.02
C ALA A 736 0.10 3.86 29.61
N GLY A 737 -1.12 4.14 30.08
CA GLY A 737 -2.30 3.32 29.87
C GLY A 737 -2.31 2.07 30.73
N ASP A 738 -2.84 0.98 30.19
CA ASP A 738 -3.08 -0.26 30.94
C ASP A 738 -1.79 -0.96 31.39
N CYS A 739 -0.63 -0.61 30.86
CA CYS A 739 0.66 -1.18 31.26
C CYS A 739 1.40 -0.35 32.34
N ALA A 740 0.85 0.78 32.76
CA ALA A 740 1.47 1.66 33.76
C ALA A 740 0.68 1.70 35.06
N HIS A 741 1.38 1.61 36.20
CA HIS A 741 0.84 1.84 37.53
C HIS A 741 1.15 3.28 37.94
N PHE A 742 0.13 4.10 38.02
CA PHE A 742 0.24 5.49 38.46
C PHE A 742 -0.66 5.69 39.71
N GLU A 743 -0.09 6.21 40.76
CA GLU A 743 -0.80 6.59 41.96
C GLU A 743 -1.17 8.09 41.89
N ASP A 744 -2.44 8.39 42.11
CA ASP A 744 -2.89 9.78 42.15
C ASP A 744 -2.31 10.48 43.38
N PRO A 745 -1.49 11.52 43.23
CA PRO A 745 -0.86 12.21 44.36
C PRO A 745 -1.83 12.81 45.38
N LEU A 746 -3.09 13.05 44.97
CA LEU A 746 -4.11 13.60 45.81
C LEU A 746 -4.83 12.57 46.68
N SER A 747 -5.02 11.36 46.18
CA SER A 747 -5.76 10.30 46.86
C SER A 747 -4.89 9.16 47.35
N GLY A 748 -3.63 9.07 46.90
CA GLY A 748 -2.74 7.93 47.17
C GLY A 748 -3.22 6.60 46.56
N GLN A 749 -4.27 6.62 45.71
CA GLN A 749 -4.87 5.44 45.17
C GLN A 749 -4.40 5.22 43.70
N PRO A 750 -4.21 3.95 43.28
CA PRO A 750 -3.89 3.65 41.90
C PRO A 750 -5.06 3.99 40.96
N ILE A 751 -4.75 4.69 39.86
CA ILE A 751 -5.80 5.03 38.90
C ILE A 751 -6.19 3.79 38.06
N PRO A 752 -7.51 3.66 37.78
CA PRO A 752 -7.99 2.53 37.00
C PRO A 752 -7.56 2.63 35.53
N PRO A 753 -7.21 1.49 34.89
CA PRO A 753 -6.85 1.44 33.47
C PRO A 753 -8.10 1.65 32.59
N ARG A 754 -8.17 2.82 31.97
CA ARG A 754 -9.29 3.23 31.08
C ARG A 754 -8.78 3.93 29.84
N ALA A 755 -9.48 3.78 28.72
CA ALA A 755 -9.14 4.44 27.45
C ALA A 755 -8.99 5.96 27.57
N HIS A 756 -9.86 6.61 28.34
CA HIS A 756 -9.80 8.03 28.62
C HIS A 756 -8.52 8.44 29.40
N THR A 757 -8.13 7.67 30.40
CA THR A 757 -6.88 7.82 31.14
C THR A 757 -5.68 7.71 30.20
N ALA A 758 -5.66 6.66 29.37
CA ALA A 758 -4.62 6.40 28.37
C ALA A 758 -4.43 7.58 27.40
N VAL A 759 -5.52 8.18 26.90
CA VAL A 759 -5.46 9.36 26.00
C VAL A 759 -4.89 10.59 26.69
N ARG A 760 -5.20 10.81 27.97
CA ARG A 760 -4.66 11.93 28.75
C ARG A 760 -3.19 11.73 29.10
N GLN A 761 -2.81 10.54 29.51
CA GLN A 761 -1.41 10.18 29.77
C GLN A 761 -0.57 10.33 28.50
N ALA A 762 -1.07 9.87 27.34
CA ALA A 762 -0.40 10.02 26.04
C ALA A 762 -0.08 11.49 25.71
N LYS A 763 -0.94 12.44 26.13
CA LYS A 763 -0.69 13.87 25.95
C LYS A 763 0.52 14.35 26.77
N ILE A 764 0.66 13.85 27.99
CA ILE A 764 1.76 14.22 28.88
C ILE A 764 3.06 13.56 28.41
N VAL A 765 3.03 12.26 28.07
CA VAL A 765 4.20 11.56 27.53
C VAL A 765 4.74 12.26 26.28
N ALA A 766 3.89 12.59 25.31
CA ALA A 766 4.32 13.31 24.11
C ALA A 766 4.93 14.69 24.43
N HIS A 767 4.35 15.42 25.41
CA HIS A 767 4.89 16.71 25.86
C HIS A 767 6.25 16.54 26.53
N ASN A 768 6.38 15.55 27.41
CA ASN A 768 7.60 15.34 28.20
C ASN A 768 8.77 14.84 27.34
N ILE A 769 8.52 13.98 26.35
CA ILE A 769 9.52 13.62 25.35
C ILE A 769 10.01 14.88 24.59
N LEU A 770 9.09 15.76 24.17
CA LEU A 770 9.47 17.02 23.52
C LEU A 770 10.24 17.95 24.47
N ALA A 771 9.87 18.00 25.73
CA ALA A 771 10.55 18.79 26.72
C ALA A 771 11.98 18.32 26.94
N GLU A 772 12.20 17.02 27.11
CA GLU A 772 13.56 16.45 27.22
C GLU A 772 14.40 16.69 25.95
N ILE A 773 13.80 16.52 24.76
CA ILE A 773 14.51 16.78 23.48
C ILE A 773 14.96 18.25 23.40
N ARG A 774 14.18 19.17 23.93
CA ARG A 774 14.39 20.62 23.85
C ARG A 774 15.06 21.24 25.09
N GLY A 775 15.34 20.43 26.10
CA GLY A 775 15.87 20.92 27.38
C GLY A 775 14.91 21.84 28.17
N MET A 776 13.58 21.55 28.07
CA MET A 776 12.53 22.27 28.77
C MET A 776 12.00 21.46 29.94
N ASP A 777 11.28 22.12 30.87
CA ASP A 777 10.67 21.46 32.01
C ASP A 777 9.57 20.48 31.63
N MET A 778 9.58 19.30 32.25
CA MET A 778 8.54 18.30 32.13
C MET A 778 7.29 18.67 32.87
N LYS A 779 6.14 18.22 32.41
CA LYS A 779 4.83 18.42 33.05
C LYS A 779 4.39 17.20 33.83
N PRO A 780 3.94 17.35 35.10
CA PRO A 780 3.35 16.26 35.84
C PRO A 780 1.95 15.90 35.29
N TYR A 781 1.63 14.60 35.29
CA TYR A 781 0.30 14.13 35.02
C TYR A 781 -0.63 14.37 36.21
N LYS A 782 -1.76 15.04 35.97
CA LYS A 782 -2.81 15.25 36.97
C LYS A 782 -4.05 14.44 36.57
N TYR A 783 -4.44 13.49 37.39
CA TYR A 783 -5.65 12.70 37.19
C TYR A 783 -6.89 13.60 37.33
N ARG A 784 -7.85 13.39 36.44
CA ARG A 784 -9.17 14.03 36.51
C ARG A 784 -10.21 12.98 36.27
N VAL A 785 -11.16 12.85 37.17
CA VAL A 785 -12.27 11.90 37.07
C VAL A 785 -13.04 12.14 35.76
N PRO A 786 -13.16 11.11 34.86
CA PRO A 786 -13.93 11.25 33.64
C PRO A 786 -15.44 11.27 33.91
N PRO A 787 -16.26 11.70 32.90
CA PRO A 787 -17.68 11.40 32.92
C PRO A 787 -17.93 9.89 33.03
N GLU A 788 -18.89 9.49 33.86
CA GLU A 788 -19.35 8.12 33.99
C GLU A 788 -20.45 7.88 32.98
N MET A 789 -20.32 6.88 32.12
CA MET A 789 -21.34 6.51 31.14
C MET A 789 -21.29 5.01 30.80
N VAL A 790 -22.47 4.36 30.80
CA VAL A 790 -22.64 2.96 30.45
C VAL A 790 -23.84 2.81 29.53
N SER A 791 -23.65 2.15 28.39
CA SER A 791 -24.75 1.76 27.50
C SER A 791 -25.50 0.57 28.09
N LEU A 792 -26.82 0.62 28.01
CA LEU A 792 -27.71 -0.46 28.37
C LEU A 792 -28.46 -1.02 27.13
N GLY A 793 -27.75 -1.06 26.01
CA GLY A 793 -28.28 -1.51 24.74
C GLY A 793 -29.22 -0.50 24.09
N ALA A 794 -30.22 -0.97 23.34
CA ALA A 794 -31.20 -0.13 22.65
C ALA A 794 -32.11 0.61 23.65
N SER A 795 -32.31 0.04 24.83
CA SER A 795 -33.20 0.58 25.85
C SER A 795 -32.71 1.84 26.55
N GLY A 796 -31.42 2.16 26.46
CA GLY A 796 -30.92 3.39 27.05
C GLY A 796 -29.45 3.37 27.46
N ALA A 797 -29.10 4.30 28.36
CA ALA A 797 -27.79 4.38 28.99
C ALA A 797 -27.92 5.06 30.36
N VAL A 798 -26.83 5.07 31.12
CA VAL A 798 -26.66 5.96 32.27
C VAL A 798 -25.50 6.89 32.01
N PHE A 799 -25.62 8.14 32.47
CA PHE A 799 -24.60 9.15 32.32
C PHE A 799 -24.52 10.01 33.59
N ARG A 800 -23.30 10.33 34.03
CA ARG A 800 -23.05 11.29 35.11
C ARG A 800 -21.83 12.13 34.82
N PHE A 801 -22.00 13.45 34.96
CA PHE A 801 -20.88 14.37 34.95
C PHE A 801 -21.11 15.46 36.02
N ARG A 802 -20.26 15.52 37.01
CA ARG A 802 -20.45 16.34 38.18
C ARG A 802 -21.82 16.06 38.84
N ASN A 803 -22.72 17.07 38.87
CA ASN A 803 -24.07 16.98 39.47
C ASN A 803 -25.14 16.52 38.48
N LEU A 804 -24.84 16.55 37.15
CA LEU A 804 -25.80 16.15 36.13
C LEU A 804 -25.87 14.61 36.05
N ARG A 805 -27.04 14.06 36.16
CA ARG A 805 -27.34 12.62 35.99
C ARG A 805 -28.44 12.46 34.95
N LEU A 806 -28.20 11.60 33.98
CA LEU A 806 -29.18 11.27 32.95
C LEU A 806 -29.35 9.75 32.88
N TYR A 807 -30.55 9.34 32.53
CA TYR A 807 -30.97 7.92 32.45
C TYR A 807 -31.74 7.68 31.14
N GLY A 808 -31.84 6.42 30.71
CA GLY A 808 -32.65 6.01 29.57
C GLY A 808 -32.19 6.62 28.24
N LEU A 809 -33.15 7.04 27.42
CA LEU A 809 -32.88 7.53 26.04
C LEU A 809 -32.07 8.84 26.03
N ALA A 810 -32.30 9.76 26.99
CA ALA A 810 -31.50 11.01 27.07
C ALA A 810 -30.03 10.73 27.30
N ALA A 811 -29.70 9.83 28.22
CA ALA A 811 -28.33 9.37 28.44
C ALA A 811 -27.78 8.63 27.21
N ARG A 812 -28.60 7.86 26.48
CA ARG A 812 -28.21 7.17 25.25
C ARG A 812 -27.79 8.13 24.14
N LEU A 813 -28.53 9.22 23.95
CA LEU A 813 -28.15 10.25 22.97
C LEU A 813 -26.80 10.90 23.32
N VAL A 814 -26.58 11.23 24.58
CA VAL A 814 -25.30 11.77 25.07
C VAL A 814 -24.17 10.75 24.85
N TRP A 815 -24.43 9.47 25.10
CA TRP A 815 -23.50 8.38 24.88
C TRP A 815 -23.10 8.24 23.39
N LEU A 816 -24.11 8.17 22.48
CA LEU A 816 -23.88 8.08 21.03
C LEU A 816 -23.05 9.27 20.53
N TRP A 817 -23.43 10.49 20.93
CA TRP A 817 -22.73 11.72 20.53
C TRP A 817 -21.30 11.77 21.05
N GLY A 818 -21.13 11.45 22.34
CA GLY A 818 -19.82 11.41 22.98
C GLY A 818 -18.87 10.42 22.31
N TYR A 819 -19.34 9.21 22.03
CA TYR A 819 -18.53 8.19 21.35
C TYR A 819 -18.25 8.55 19.88
N ALA A 820 -19.23 9.08 19.14
CA ALA A 820 -19.01 9.55 17.76
C ALA A 820 -17.89 10.60 17.69
N LEU A 821 -17.80 11.52 18.65
CA LEU A 821 -16.73 12.53 18.71
C LEU A 821 -15.36 11.93 19.05
N LEU A 822 -15.31 10.87 19.83
CA LEU A 822 -14.06 10.21 20.24
C LEU A 822 -13.45 9.32 19.17
N ILE A 823 -14.24 8.85 18.20
CA ILE A 823 -13.78 7.99 17.12
C ILE A 823 -12.76 8.71 16.23
N THR A 824 -11.68 8.00 15.91
CA THR A 824 -10.61 8.52 15.06
C THR A 824 -11.00 8.47 13.58
N GLY A 825 -10.85 9.60 12.88
CA GLY A 825 -11.13 9.74 11.45
C GLY A 825 -12.58 10.11 11.14
N ALA A 826 -12.76 11.17 10.33
CA ALA A 826 -14.10 11.66 9.95
C ALA A 826 -14.92 10.59 9.22
N ASN A 827 -14.28 9.82 8.34
CA ASN A 827 -14.95 8.74 7.60
C ASN A 827 -15.52 7.66 8.53
N ASN A 828 -14.75 7.24 9.55
CA ASN A 828 -15.22 6.22 10.51
C ASN A 828 -16.34 6.77 11.39
N ARG A 829 -16.30 8.05 11.75
CA ARG A 829 -17.41 8.71 12.47
C ARG A 829 -18.73 8.64 11.70
N ILE A 830 -18.69 9.00 10.41
CA ILE A 830 -19.85 8.96 9.53
C ILE A 830 -20.35 7.52 9.39
N ARG A 831 -19.47 6.57 9.14
CA ARG A 831 -19.82 5.16 8.98
C ARG A 831 -20.48 4.57 10.22
N ILE A 832 -19.96 4.84 11.40
CA ILE A 832 -20.54 4.33 12.67
C ILE A 832 -21.91 4.97 12.93
N VAL A 833 -22.08 6.27 12.66
CA VAL A 833 -23.40 6.91 12.77
C VAL A 833 -24.38 6.27 11.78
N MET A 834 -23.95 5.95 10.56
CA MET A 834 -24.77 5.25 9.58
C MET A 834 -25.08 3.81 10.03
N ASP A 835 -24.13 3.08 10.60
CA ASP A 835 -24.39 1.74 11.17
C ASP A 835 -25.44 1.77 12.26
N TRP A 836 -25.37 2.75 13.17
CA TRP A 836 -26.40 2.94 14.20
C TRP A 836 -27.78 3.21 13.59
N LEU A 837 -27.88 4.04 12.56
CA LEU A 837 -29.13 4.33 11.88
C LEU A 837 -29.66 3.09 11.13
N ILE A 838 -28.80 2.41 10.38
CA ILE A 838 -29.14 1.18 9.64
C ILE A 838 -29.61 0.10 10.60
N SER A 839 -28.93 -0.10 11.72
CA SER A 839 -29.29 -1.11 12.71
C SER A 839 -30.66 -0.87 13.35
N VAL A 840 -31.13 0.39 13.43
CA VAL A 840 -32.46 0.74 13.93
C VAL A 840 -33.55 0.45 12.88
N VAL A 841 -33.28 0.72 11.61
CA VAL A 841 -34.28 0.61 10.52
C VAL A 841 -34.37 -0.82 9.98
N PHE A 842 -33.23 -1.45 9.72
CA PHE A 842 -33.15 -2.75 9.03
C PHE A 842 -32.81 -3.92 9.95
N GLY A 843 -32.53 -3.67 11.23
CA GLY A 843 -32.04 -4.69 12.15
C GLY A 843 -30.54 -4.92 12.04
N ARG A 844 -30.06 -5.99 12.69
CA ARG A 844 -28.64 -6.36 12.73
C ARG A 844 -28.35 -7.47 11.72
N ASP A 845 -27.13 -7.49 11.20
CA ASP A 845 -26.69 -8.54 10.28
C ASP A 845 -26.54 -9.90 10.99
N THR A 846 -27.16 -10.93 10.42
CA THR A 846 -27.15 -12.31 10.92
C THR A 846 -26.34 -13.25 10.03
N THR A 847 -25.50 -12.73 9.12
CA THR A 847 -24.69 -13.55 8.23
C THR A 847 -23.64 -14.34 9.03
N PHE A 848 -23.68 -15.66 8.91
CA PHE A 848 -22.70 -16.57 9.49
C PHE A 848 -21.50 -16.73 8.54
N LEU A 849 -20.37 -16.19 8.94
CA LEU A 849 -19.13 -16.31 8.17
C LEU A 849 -18.36 -17.56 8.66
N LYS A 850 -18.47 -18.65 7.90
CA LYS A 850 -17.71 -19.86 8.19
C LYS A 850 -16.21 -19.59 8.06
N GLU A 851 -15.45 -19.88 9.12
CA GLU A 851 -13.98 -19.74 9.05
C GLU A 851 -13.43 -20.65 7.96
N VAL A 852 -12.68 -20.07 7.04
CA VAL A 852 -11.85 -20.84 6.14
C VAL A 852 -10.66 -21.34 6.96
N ARG A 853 -10.68 -22.58 7.40
CA ARG A 853 -9.49 -23.23 7.97
C ARG A 853 -8.40 -23.18 6.90
N ARG A 854 -7.32 -22.43 7.19
CA ARG A 854 -6.07 -22.49 6.43
C ARG A 854 -5.31 -23.74 6.80
#